data_577c1d6221aa0a198b7102bb82d03639
#
_entry.id   577c1d6221aa0a198b7102bb82d03639
#
_cell.length_a   1.000
_cell.length_b   1.000
_cell.length_c   1.000
_cell.angle_alpha   90.00
_cell.angle_beta   90.00
_cell.angle_gamma   90.00
#
_symmetry.space_group_name_H-M   'P 1'
#
loop_
_entity.id
_entity.type
_entity.pdbx_description
1 polymer ?
#
loop_
_entity_poly.entity_id
_entity_poly.type
_entity_poly.pdbx_seq_one_letter_code
_entity_poly.pdbx_strand_id
1 'polypeptide(L)'
;MAEYLTNTADLTAVADAIRAKGGTAAQLVYPSGFVSAIQAIETGAVEVLEWHQCPELVRNYLENVTYNPADYSTSQIVNYAPATAAVSNYKPIGQEAGGVMHYNEVPNILTPFAGTDAAGTLKPLDALRWIRTRDNSAEAWNVRDLGGWSCDGGTVKYGLLIRGGKLSAADRAVLVGELGVQHDLDLRGREGGGSGDEPDMTESPLGSDVWYTRTQQYAWYALTPVESWQAYLRCVIDAVTHREPVYFHCTAGADRTGTLACVLEGLLGMSQSDIDKDYELTTFYSGSGSDANARRRNESDWKGLINAINAVSGDSFRDKCVHFAVGTCGMTMADINAYRAAMVNGTPETLHWYQSITKNLTGCTISNAASQVDYGEAYTATITAESGKTITSVVVKMGGVDITATAYSAGSGAINIAKVTGAITITAAASAPSVTYTITRNLTNCASSNTANTIAEGTAYTTTLTPTGTFKKLGPITVTMGGTDVSASAVSGSTITIAKVTGNIVITCAAEITNIIDTIGISANTRLSTSSGANRAQSGYAAIGANMDASSLIHLKVGDTLRIKGASLPASNDSYSAIALHNANGTFNTSSYLHSGLTWNGMTFANSGNIVKVTATTEHYIRVSLICTDASAVIATINEEIS
;
A
#
# COMPACT_ATOMS: atom_id res chain seq x y z
N MET A 1 53.21 -7.49 -10.15
CA MET A 1 53.09 -6.79 -11.45
C MET A 1 53.14 -7.88 -12.52
N ALA A 2 52.13 -7.98 -13.31
CA ALA A 2 52.12 -8.97 -14.38
C ALA A 2 53.14 -8.56 -15.45
N GLU A 3 53.87 -9.52 -15.94
CA GLU A 3 54.77 -9.34 -17.07
C GLU A 3 53.93 -9.24 -18.34
N TYR A 4 53.89 -8.07 -18.95
CA TYR A 4 53.12 -7.81 -20.15
C TYR A 4 54.04 -7.44 -21.33
N LEU A 5 53.75 -7.98 -22.51
CA LEU A 5 54.37 -7.65 -23.78
C LEU A 5 55.90 -7.78 -23.73
N THR A 6 56.38 -9.00 -23.57
CA THR A 6 57.81 -9.29 -23.42
C THR A 6 58.55 -9.49 -24.73
N ASN A 7 57.86 -9.56 -25.87
CA ASN A 7 58.48 -9.79 -27.15
C ASN A 7 58.14 -8.72 -28.22
N THR A 8 58.94 -8.60 -29.21
CA THR A 8 58.79 -7.62 -30.29
C THR A 8 57.50 -7.84 -31.12
N ALA A 9 57.04 -9.07 -31.24
CA ALA A 9 55.83 -9.36 -31.99
C ALA A 9 54.57 -8.82 -31.31
N ASP A 10 54.47 -8.93 -29.97
CA ASP A 10 53.35 -8.35 -29.17
C ASP A 10 53.35 -6.84 -29.26
N LEU A 11 54.53 -6.19 -29.13
CA LEU A 11 54.65 -4.76 -29.26
C LEU A 11 54.28 -4.27 -30.66
N THR A 12 54.64 -5.05 -31.72
CA THR A 12 54.28 -4.72 -33.09
C THR A 12 52.76 -4.87 -33.28
N ALA A 13 52.15 -5.92 -32.75
CA ALA A 13 50.71 -6.13 -32.85
C ALA A 13 49.92 -4.97 -32.16
N VAL A 14 50.37 -4.52 -30.99
CA VAL A 14 49.79 -3.34 -30.31
C VAL A 14 49.98 -2.08 -31.14
N ALA A 15 51.16 -1.84 -31.68
CA ALA A 15 51.42 -0.69 -32.55
C ALA A 15 50.53 -0.68 -33.79
N ASP A 16 50.34 -1.86 -34.41
CA ASP A 16 49.44 -2.00 -35.56
C ASP A 16 47.98 -1.80 -35.21
N ALA A 17 47.53 -2.27 -34.05
CA ALA A 17 46.18 -2.03 -33.54
C ALA A 17 45.93 -0.52 -33.29
N ILE A 18 46.92 0.19 -32.73
CA ILE A 18 46.86 1.65 -32.52
C ILE A 18 46.73 2.35 -33.88
N ARG A 19 47.52 1.97 -34.87
CA ARG A 19 47.44 2.56 -36.22
C ARG A 19 46.08 2.29 -36.90
N ALA A 20 45.60 1.07 -36.76
CA ALA A 20 44.29 0.69 -37.31
C ALA A 20 43.13 1.47 -36.72
N LYS A 21 43.28 1.98 -35.51
CA LYS A 21 42.29 2.83 -34.82
C LYS A 21 42.51 4.33 -35.06
N GLY A 22 43.25 4.72 -36.05
CA GLY A 22 43.48 6.12 -36.40
C GLY A 22 44.63 6.78 -35.69
N GLY A 23 45.53 5.99 -35.08
CA GLY A 23 46.76 6.51 -34.50
C GLY A 23 47.82 6.87 -35.56
N THR A 24 48.99 7.34 -35.11
CA THR A 24 50.06 7.77 -35.98
C THR A 24 50.60 6.60 -36.87
N ALA A 25 50.96 6.93 -38.12
CA ALA A 25 51.68 6.03 -39.01
C ALA A 25 53.18 5.94 -38.67
N ALA A 26 53.70 6.82 -37.81
CA ALA A 26 55.09 6.86 -37.40
C ALA A 26 55.47 5.65 -36.54
N GLN A 27 56.76 5.37 -36.46
CA GLN A 27 57.32 4.35 -35.57
C GLN A 27 57.07 4.73 -34.12
N LEU A 28 56.44 3.87 -33.36
CA LEU A 28 56.15 4.07 -31.94
C LEU A 28 57.31 3.55 -31.08
N VAL A 29 57.80 4.36 -30.18
CA VAL A 29 58.85 4.00 -29.22
C VAL A 29 58.18 3.59 -27.90
N TYR A 30 58.42 2.34 -27.48
CA TYR A 30 57.91 1.86 -26.21
C TYR A 30 58.69 2.43 -25.00
N PRO A 31 58.07 2.81 -23.88
CA PRO A 31 56.61 2.88 -23.66
C PRO A 31 55.98 4.22 -24.04
N SER A 32 56.71 5.29 -24.13
CA SER A 32 56.17 6.66 -24.23
C SER A 32 55.41 6.94 -25.52
N GLY A 33 55.90 6.42 -26.66
CA GLY A 33 55.20 6.57 -27.93
C GLY A 33 53.87 5.85 -27.99
N PHE A 34 53.74 4.69 -27.32
CA PHE A 34 52.48 3.95 -27.22
C PHE A 34 51.46 4.72 -26.38
N VAL A 35 51.88 5.23 -25.20
CA VAL A 35 51.01 6.03 -24.34
C VAL A 35 50.51 7.28 -25.06
N SER A 36 51.41 8.02 -25.72
CA SER A 36 50.99 9.20 -26.46
C SER A 36 50.08 8.90 -27.65
N ALA A 37 50.32 7.78 -28.35
CA ALA A 37 49.50 7.39 -29.49
C ALA A 37 48.11 6.85 -29.05
N ILE A 38 48.02 6.15 -27.90
CA ILE A 38 46.77 5.73 -27.30
C ILE A 38 45.98 6.97 -26.84
N GLN A 39 46.62 7.88 -26.18
CA GLN A 39 45.97 9.14 -25.77
C GLN A 39 45.44 9.93 -26.97
N ALA A 40 46.19 9.94 -28.08
CA ALA A 40 45.72 10.57 -29.32
C ALA A 40 44.52 9.88 -29.95
N ILE A 41 44.39 8.52 -29.80
CA ILE A 41 43.21 7.77 -30.24
C ILE A 41 42.01 8.10 -29.34
N GLU A 42 42.19 8.11 -28.04
CA GLU A 42 41.12 8.44 -27.09
C GLU A 42 40.59 9.86 -27.30
N THR A 43 41.45 10.79 -27.64
CA THR A 43 41.03 12.15 -27.98
C THR A 43 40.45 12.29 -29.40
N GLY A 44 40.76 11.32 -30.31
CA GLY A 44 40.18 11.28 -31.65
C GLY A 44 38.86 10.53 -31.78
N ALA A 45 38.49 9.78 -30.76
CA ALA A 45 37.25 8.97 -30.79
C ALA A 45 36.04 9.76 -30.26
N VAL A 46 35.82 10.96 -30.76
CA VAL A 46 34.51 11.61 -30.57
C VAL A 46 33.59 11.14 -31.69
N GLU A 47 33.22 9.86 -31.65
CA GLU A 47 32.22 9.28 -32.52
C GLU A 47 30.78 9.69 -32.17
N VAL A 48 30.57 10.82 -31.52
CA VAL A 48 29.35 11.01 -30.80
C VAL A 48 28.45 12.10 -31.34
N LEU A 49 28.99 13.06 -32.05
CA LEU A 49 28.21 14.05 -32.76
C LEU A 49 28.18 13.70 -34.24
N GLU A 50 26.96 13.72 -34.81
CA GLU A 50 26.85 13.77 -36.26
C GLU A 50 27.62 15.00 -36.73
N TRP A 51 28.32 14.86 -37.85
CA TRP A 51 29.24 15.90 -38.30
C TRP A 51 28.59 17.28 -38.45
N HIS A 52 27.34 17.30 -38.92
CA HIS A 52 26.56 18.52 -39.05
C HIS A 52 26.11 19.13 -37.69
N GLN A 53 26.19 18.39 -36.62
CA GLN A 53 25.83 18.85 -35.27
C GLN A 53 27.04 19.44 -34.51
N CYS A 54 28.22 19.34 -35.06
CA CYS A 54 29.40 19.94 -34.44
C CYS A 54 29.51 21.42 -34.79
N PRO A 55 29.70 22.32 -33.79
CA PRO A 55 30.08 23.68 -34.04
C PRO A 55 31.35 23.73 -34.92
N GLU A 56 31.44 24.72 -35.79
CA GLU A 56 32.56 24.83 -36.75
C GLU A 56 33.92 24.73 -36.07
N LEU A 57 34.11 25.42 -34.94
CA LEU A 57 35.37 25.38 -34.20
C LEU A 57 35.68 23.97 -33.68
N VAL A 58 34.68 23.21 -33.24
CA VAL A 58 34.86 21.83 -32.80
C VAL A 58 35.18 20.92 -33.96
N ARG A 59 34.50 21.08 -35.11
CA ARG A 59 34.81 20.35 -36.33
C ARG A 59 36.25 20.57 -36.79
N ASN A 60 36.69 21.82 -36.83
CA ASN A 60 38.04 22.19 -37.20
C ASN A 60 39.07 21.55 -36.26
N TYR A 61 38.77 21.50 -34.96
CA TYR A 61 39.62 20.80 -33.99
C TYR A 61 39.68 19.30 -34.24
N LEU A 62 38.54 18.66 -34.44
CA LEU A 62 38.46 17.20 -34.70
C LEU A 62 39.15 16.80 -36.00
N GLU A 63 39.21 17.69 -36.97
CA GLU A 63 39.96 17.50 -38.21
C GLU A 63 41.44 17.84 -38.10
N ASN A 64 41.95 18.19 -36.91
CA ASN A 64 43.31 18.65 -36.69
C ASN A 64 43.68 19.85 -37.57
N VAL A 65 42.74 20.71 -37.85
CA VAL A 65 42.99 21.96 -38.56
C VAL A 65 43.78 22.88 -37.64
N THR A 66 44.79 23.53 -38.18
CA THR A 66 45.61 24.51 -37.43
C THR A 66 44.71 25.66 -37.01
N TYR A 67 44.52 25.84 -35.72
CA TYR A 67 43.75 26.95 -35.18
C TYR A 67 44.50 28.26 -35.36
N ASN A 68 43.86 29.21 -36.04
CA ASN A 68 44.33 30.58 -36.15
C ASN A 68 43.33 31.53 -35.48
N PRO A 69 43.70 32.21 -34.40
CA PRO A 69 42.81 33.12 -33.69
C PRO A 69 42.18 34.19 -34.57
N ALA A 70 42.87 34.61 -35.62
CA ALA A 70 42.38 35.64 -36.54
C ALA A 70 41.19 35.17 -37.39
N ASP A 71 41.09 33.86 -37.67
CA ASP A 71 40.06 33.29 -38.50
C ASP A 71 38.71 33.22 -37.76
N TYR A 72 38.71 33.28 -36.43
CA TYR A 72 37.54 33.14 -35.57
C TYR A 72 37.24 34.41 -34.76
N SER A 73 37.95 35.49 -35.01
CA SER A 73 37.90 36.67 -34.15
C SER A 73 36.60 37.48 -34.24
N THR A 74 35.72 37.18 -35.18
CA THR A 74 34.68 38.13 -35.54
C THR A 74 33.26 37.66 -35.30
N SER A 75 32.96 36.36 -35.33
CA SER A 75 31.56 35.93 -35.29
C SER A 75 31.16 34.86 -34.26
N GLN A 76 32.08 33.94 -33.91
CA GLN A 76 31.71 32.78 -33.11
C GLN A 76 32.20 32.83 -31.65
N ILE A 77 33.16 33.69 -31.34
CA ILE A 77 33.81 33.74 -30.02
C ILE A 77 33.63 35.10 -29.38
N VAL A 78 33.12 35.14 -28.17
CA VAL A 78 33.09 36.35 -27.35
C VAL A 78 34.52 36.65 -26.85
N ASN A 79 34.95 37.91 -26.90
CA ASN A 79 36.17 38.32 -26.24
C ASN A 79 36.08 38.04 -24.75
N TYR A 80 36.98 37.22 -24.30
CA TYR A 80 37.00 36.74 -22.93
C TYR A 80 38.21 37.31 -22.20
N ALA A 81 38.04 37.59 -20.91
CA ALA A 81 39.15 38.11 -20.11
C ALA A 81 40.28 37.08 -20.05
N PRO A 82 41.54 37.52 -20.18
CA PRO A 82 42.70 36.64 -20.05
C PRO A 82 42.67 35.87 -18.72
N ALA A 83 43.27 34.69 -18.71
CA ALA A 83 43.34 33.85 -17.54
C ALA A 83 43.92 34.50 -16.30
N THR A 84 44.84 35.44 -16.53
CA THR A 84 45.50 36.23 -15.48
C THR A 84 44.61 37.38 -14.98
N ALA A 85 43.54 37.73 -15.70
CA ALA A 85 42.59 38.72 -15.25
C ALA A 85 41.54 38.03 -14.38
N ALA A 86 41.58 38.31 -13.11
CA ALA A 86 40.56 37.88 -12.19
C ALA A 86 39.31 38.77 -12.31
N VAL A 87 38.14 38.22 -12.31
CA VAL A 87 36.93 39.02 -12.14
C VAL A 87 36.87 39.39 -10.66
N SER A 88 37.14 40.66 -10.35
CA SER A 88 37.39 41.13 -8.98
C SER A 88 36.21 40.94 -8.03
N ASN A 89 35.00 40.82 -8.54
CA ASN A 89 33.78 40.68 -7.76
C ASN A 89 33.32 39.24 -7.63
N TYR A 90 33.99 38.29 -8.24
CA TYR A 90 33.65 36.90 -8.16
C TYR A 90 34.12 36.26 -6.86
N LYS A 91 33.21 35.68 -6.09
CA LYS A 91 33.52 34.95 -4.85
C LYS A 91 32.84 33.61 -4.85
N PRO A 92 33.52 32.52 -5.15
CA PRO A 92 32.97 31.17 -5.01
C PRO A 92 32.56 30.84 -3.57
N ILE A 93 31.72 29.86 -3.37
CA ILE A 93 31.39 29.35 -2.03
C ILE A 93 32.68 28.90 -1.33
N GLY A 94 32.84 29.31 -0.07
CA GLY A 94 33.99 28.97 0.77
C GLY A 94 35.19 29.86 0.58
N GLN A 95 35.08 30.89 -0.25
CA GLN A 95 36.13 31.89 -0.43
C GLN A 95 35.62 33.31 -0.14
N GLU A 96 35.06 33.49 1.05
CA GLU A 96 34.41 34.76 1.43
C GLU A 96 35.35 35.96 1.51
N ALA A 97 36.61 35.72 1.65
CA ALA A 97 37.62 36.76 1.87
C ALA A 97 38.54 37.02 0.66
N GLY A 98 38.03 36.97 -0.56
CA GLY A 98 38.81 37.38 -1.73
C GLY A 98 39.25 36.25 -2.66
N GLY A 99 38.62 35.08 -2.57
CA GLY A 99 38.80 34.03 -3.57
C GLY A 99 38.24 34.44 -4.92
N VAL A 100 38.95 34.11 -5.96
CA VAL A 100 38.61 34.44 -7.34
C VAL A 100 38.61 33.15 -8.15
N MET A 101 37.57 32.91 -8.93
CA MET A 101 37.56 31.81 -9.88
C MET A 101 38.49 32.16 -11.05
N HIS A 102 39.36 31.23 -11.38
CA HIS A 102 40.14 31.31 -12.58
C HIS A 102 39.44 30.55 -13.72
N TYR A 103 39.61 31.05 -14.95
CA TYR A 103 38.98 30.42 -16.12
C TYR A 103 39.39 28.96 -16.32
N ASN A 104 40.58 28.54 -15.89
CA ASN A 104 41.09 27.18 -15.98
C ASN A 104 40.35 26.18 -15.03
N GLU A 105 39.52 26.66 -14.11
CA GLU A 105 38.62 25.84 -13.30
C GLU A 105 37.36 25.45 -14.06
N VAL A 106 37.13 26.01 -15.25
CA VAL A 106 36.00 25.77 -16.09
C VAL A 106 36.37 24.74 -17.16
N PRO A 107 35.55 23.70 -17.41
CA PRO A 107 35.83 22.74 -18.48
C PRO A 107 35.94 23.46 -19.82
N ASN A 108 36.85 23.01 -20.62
CA ASN A 108 37.11 23.55 -21.94
C ASN A 108 37.01 22.44 -22.98
N ILE A 109 36.23 22.66 -24.04
CA ILE A 109 36.04 21.74 -25.13
C ILE A 109 37.35 21.30 -25.77
N LEU A 110 38.30 22.21 -25.81
CA LEU A 110 39.58 22.05 -26.49
C LEU A 110 40.73 21.94 -25.48
N THR A 111 40.52 21.10 -24.45
CA THR A 111 41.53 20.87 -23.40
C THR A 111 42.96 20.69 -23.94
N PRO A 112 43.24 19.97 -25.04
CA PRO A 112 44.58 19.86 -25.60
C PRO A 112 45.17 21.18 -26.05
N PHE A 113 44.35 22.16 -26.33
CA PHE A 113 44.75 23.52 -26.69
C PHE A 113 44.56 24.51 -25.55
N ALA A 114 43.97 24.07 -24.46
CA ALA A 114 43.75 24.92 -23.30
C ALA A 114 45.08 25.31 -22.61
N GLY A 115 45.05 26.37 -21.88
CA GLY A 115 46.17 26.86 -21.10
C GLY A 115 46.63 28.22 -21.57
N THR A 116 47.82 28.61 -21.12
CA THR A 116 48.43 29.87 -21.49
C THR A 116 49.56 29.66 -22.50
N ASP A 117 49.83 30.67 -23.29
CA ASP A 117 51.08 30.77 -24.05
C ASP A 117 52.27 31.05 -23.12
N ALA A 118 53.46 31.19 -23.69
CA ALA A 118 54.69 31.49 -22.94
C ALA A 118 54.63 32.86 -22.21
N ALA A 119 53.73 33.74 -22.59
CA ALA A 119 53.51 35.05 -21.96
C ALA A 119 52.41 34.99 -20.87
N GLY A 120 51.78 33.85 -20.64
CA GLY A 120 50.70 33.69 -19.69
C GLY A 120 49.34 34.18 -20.23
N THR A 121 49.20 34.37 -21.52
CA THR A 121 47.95 34.78 -22.16
C THR A 121 47.09 33.57 -22.42
N LEU A 122 45.78 33.68 -22.21
CA LEU A 122 44.82 32.66 -22.56
C LEU A 122 44.90 32.24 -24.02
N LYS A 123 44.90 30.97 -24.28
CA LYS A 123 44.75 30.47 -25.63
C LYS A 123 43.35 30.79 -26.12
N PRO A 124 43.19 31.22 -27.37
CA PRO A 124 41.89 31.60 -27.91
C PRO A 124 40.83 30.52 -27.81
N LEU A 125 41.21 29.26 -27.83
CA LEU A 125 40.29 28.13 -27.72
C LEU A 125 39.58 28.06 -26.37
N ASP A 126 40.13 28.62 -25.31
CA ASP A 126 39.46 28.69 -24.00
C ASP A 126 38.25 29.62 -24.05
N ALA A 127 38.21 30.56 -24.99
CA ALA A 127 37.10 31.47 -25.21
C ALA A 127 35.87 30.82 -25.87
N LEU A 128 36.00 29.57 -26.34
CA LEU A 128 34.88 28.83 -26.95
C LEU A 128 33.70 28.57 -26.01
N ARG A 129 33.90 28.75 -24.72
CA ARG A 129 32.79 28.63 -23.77
C ARG A 129 31.67 29.65 -24.05
N TRP A 130 32.02 30.84 -24.57
CA TRP A 130 31.05 31.82 -25.04
C TRP A 130 31.08 31.96 -26.56
N ILE A 131 29.90 31.84 -27.14
CA ILE A 131 29.68 31.86 -28.57
C ILE A 131 29.15 33.23 -28.95
N ARG A 132 29.85 33.89 -29.84
CA ARG A 132 29.44 35.17 -30.39
C ARG A 132 28.45 34.92 -31.54
N THR A 133 27.25 35.45 -31.40
CA THR A 133 26.20 35.28 -32.42
C THR A 133 26.13 36.43 -33.41
N ARG A 134 26.81 37.56 -33.09
CA ARG A 134 26.88 38.76 -33.94
C ARG A 134 28.12 39.56 -33.62
N ASP A 135 28.50 40.42 -34.55
CA ASP A 135 29.75 41.24 -34.44
C ASP A 135 29.58 42.55 -33.64
N ASN A 136 28.48 42.72 -32.91
CA ASN A 136 28.25 43.95 -32.17
C ASN A 136 27.62 43.74 -30.80
N SER A 137 27.46 44.83 -30.05
CA SER A 137 26.93 44.83 -28.69
C SER A 137 25.43 44.40 -28.58
N ALA A 138 24.77 44.19 -29.69
CA ALA A 138 23.37 43.74 -29.71
C ALA A 138 23.19 42.22 -29.89
N GLU A 139 24.30 41.47 -29.78
CA GLU A 139 24.32 40.01 -29.85
C GLU A 139 23.49 39.37 -28.72
N ALA A 140 23.12 38.09 -28.89
CA ALA A 140 22.56 37.29 -27.82
C ALA A 140 23.59 37.16 -26.68
N TRP A 141 23.15 37.37 -25.47
CA TRP A 141 24.04 37.42 -24.32
C TRP A 141 24.34 36.03 -23.79
N ASN A 142 25.55 35.86 -23.22
CA ASN A 142 25.92 34.72 -22.41
C ASN A 142 25.69 33.35 -23.11
N VAL A 143 25.86 33.34 -24.45
CA VAL A 143 25.68 32.14 -25.26
C VAL A 143 26.82 31.17 -25.05
N ARG A 144 26.52 29.95 -24.70
CA ARG A 144 27.50 28.87 -24.54
C ARG A 144 26.89 27.48 -24.65
N ASP A 145 27.70 26.51 -24.99
CA ASP A 145 27.36 25.10 -24.99
C ASP A 145 27.50 24.50 -23.58
N LEU A 146 26.59 23.60 -23.20
CA LEU A 146 26.71 22.87 -21.94
C LEU A 146 27.70 21.69 -21.99
N GLY A 147 28.26 21.37 -23.15
CA GLY A 147 29.19 20.27 -23.31
C GLY A 147 30.50 20.43 -22.53
N GLY A 148 31.21 19.32 -22.38
CA GLY A 148 32.57 19.27 -21.84
C GLY A 148 32.71 19.05 -20.34
N TRP A 149 31.64 19.23 -19.57
CA TRP A 149 31.62 18.94 -18.14
C TRP A 149 31.71 17.43 -17.85
N SER A 150 32.43 17.08 -16.79
CA SER A 150 32.39 15.70 -16.29
C SER A 150 31.00 15.34 -15.76
N CYS A 151 30.53 14.14 -16.06
CA CYS A 151 29.25 13.63 -15.61
C CYS A 151 29.33 12.12 -15.38
N ASP A 152 28.25 11.54 -14.87
CA ASP A 152 28.19 10.09 -14.64
C ASP A 152 28.32 9.32 -15.95
N GLY A 153 29.37 8.53 -16.05
CA GLY A 153 29.66 7.68 -17.19
C GLY A 153 30.49 8.35 -18.31
N GLY A 154 30.92 9.60 -18.13
CA GLY A 154 31.74 10.27 -19.13
C GLY A 154 31.77 11.79 -19.04
N THR A 155 31.56 12.44 -20.17
CA THR A 155 31.48 13.92 -20.28
C THR A 155 30.21 14.32 -21.02
N VAL A 156 29.69 15.49 -20.75
CA VAL A 156 28.55 16.06 -21.48
C VAL A 156 28.94 16.34 -22.92
N LYS A 157 28.13 15.86 -23.87
CA LYS A 157 28.37 16.09 -25.31
C LYS A 157 28.16 17.54 -25.67
N TYR A 158 28.93 17.96 -26.64
CA TYR A 158 28.81 19.29 -27.26
C TYR A 158 27.76 19.28 -28.38
N GLY A 159 27.27 20.46 -28.74
CA GLY A 159 26.47 20.74 -29.92
C GLY A 159 24.99 20.41 -29.77
N LEU A 160 24.54 19.93 -28.62
CA LEU A 160 23.13 19.57 -28.42
C LEU A 160 22.36 20.52 -27.50
N LEU A 161 23.00 21.04 -26.46
CA LEU A 161 22.37 21.97 -25.52
C LEU A 161 23.15 23.27 -25.47
N ILE A 162 22.59 24.30 -26.04
CA ILE A 162 23.16 25.63 -26.11
C ILE A 162 22.27 26.56 -25.29
N ARG A 163 22.85 27.28 -24.35
CA ARG A 163 22.14 28.24 -23.51
C ARG A 163 22.54 29.66 -23.80
N GLY A 164 21.65 30.61 -23.56
CA GLY A 164 21.97 32.00 -23.73
C GLY A 164 20.86 32.96 -23.39
N GLY A 165 21.03 34.22 -23.80
CA GLY A 165 20.07 35.30 -23.67
C GLY A 165 19.08 35.36 -24.83
N LYS A 166 18.22 36.38 -24.79
CA LYS A 166 17.16 36.59 -25.80
C LYS A 166 17.72 36.73 -27.21
N LEU A 167 16.97 36.21 -28.15
CA LEU A 167 17.34 36.13 -29.55
C LEU A 167 16.76 37.25 -30.38
N SER A 168 17.36 37.43 -31.55
CA SER A 168 16.81 38.15 -32.68
C SER A 168 17.06 37.38 -33.98
N ALA A 169 16.47 37.82 -35.09
CA ALA A 169 16.70 37.21 -36.39
C ALA A 169 18.17 37.27 -36.86
N ALA A 170 18.98 38.20 -36.34
CA ALA A 170 20.38 38.32 -36.68
C ALA A 170 21.27 37.19 -36.08
N ASP A 171 20.77 36.46 -35.08
CA ASP A 171 21.50 35.36 -34.44
C ASP A 171 21.41 34.04 -35.22
N ARG A 172 20.50 34.00 -36.26
CA ARG A 172 20.26 32.82 -37.06
C ARG A 172 21.49 32.27 -37.76
N ALA A 173 22.31 33.17 -38.30
CA ALA A 173 23.47 32.76 -39.10
C ALA A 173 24.40 31.83 -38.28
N VAL A 174 24.65 32.15 -37.01
CA VAL A 174 25.44 31.34 -36.12
C VAL A 174 24.64 30.18 -35.53
N LEU A 175 23.50 30.47 -34.90
CA LEU A 175 22.79 29.45 -34.14
C LEU A 175 22.19 28.35 -35.04
N VAL A 176 21.56 28.72 -36.14
CA VAL A 176 20.99 27.73 -37.08
C VAL A 176 22.04 27.34 -38.13
N GLY A 177 22.74 28.31 -38.71
CA GLY A 177 23.65 28.05 -39.83
C GLY A 177 24.91 27.30 -39.43
N GLU A 178 25.51 27.63 -38.28
CA GLU A 178 26.79 27.04 -37.85
C GLU A 178 26.58 25.96 -36.77
N LEU A 179 25.69 26.20 -35.78
CA LEU A 179 25.47 25.29 -34.65
C LEU A 179 24.33 24.30 -34.89
N GLY A 180 23.56 24.48 -35.96
CA GLY A 180 22.49 23.58 -36.33
C GLY A 180 21.28 23.57 -35.39
N VAL A 181 21.05 24.67 -34.67
CA VAL A 181 19.91 24.77 -33.74
C VAL A 181 18.58 24.53 -34.48
N GLN A 182 17.79 23.61 -33.97
CA GLN A 182 16.47 23.24 -34.50
C GLN A 182 15.35 23.58 -33.53
N HIS A 183 15.64 23.73 -32.23
CA HIS A 183 14.66 24.05 -31.20
C HIS A 183 15.06 25.32 -30.45
N ASP A 184 14.09 26.21 -30.31
CA ASP A 184 14.18 27.43 -29.51
C ASP A 184 13.24 27.30 -28.31
N LEU A 185 13.82 27.12 -27.12
CA LEU A 185 13.08 27.02 -25.86
C LEU A 185 13.17 28.35 -25.10
N ASP A 186 12.11 29.13 -25.20
CA ASP A 186 11.99 30.43 -24.55
C ASP A 186 11.43 30.32 -23.13
N LEU A 187 12.27 30.59 -22.14
CA LEU A 187 11.94 30.50 -20.73
C LEU A 187 11.31 31.78 -20.15
N ARG A 188 10.97 32.78 -20.99
CA ARG A 188 10.49 34.07 -20.49
C ARG A 188 9.06 34.08 -19.99
N GLY A 189 8.23 33.12 -20.39
CA GLY A 189 6.80 33.09 -20.06
C GLY A 189 5.97 34.08 -20.88
N ARG A 190 4.67 33.93 -20.87
CA ARG A 190 3.72 34.79 -21.61
C ARG A 190 2.91 35.69 -20.70
N GLU A 191 2.71 35.31 -19.43
CA GLU A 191 1.96 36.10 -18.46
C GLU A 191 2.86 36.84 -17.49
N GLY A 192 2.57 38.13 -17.30
CA GLY A 192 3.12 38.92 -16.22
C GLY A 192 4.61 39.22 -16.35
N GLY A 193 5.09 39.29 -17.57
CA GLY A 193 6.49 39.58 -17.84
C GLY A 193 6.95 40.81 -17.07
N GLY A 194 8.01 40.64 -16.28
CA GLY A 194 8.75 41.76 -15.73
C GLY A 194 9.30 42.65 -16.86
N SER A 195 9.73 43.83 -16.54
CA SER A 195 10.26 44.80 -17.50
C SER A 195 11.39 44.15 -18.33
N GLY A 196 11.11 43.88 -19.61
CA GLY A 196 12.07 43.29 -20.55
C GLY A 196 11.63 41.97 -21.18
N ASP A 197 10.48 41.43 -20.83
CA ASP A 197 9.92 40.30 -21.57
C ASP A 197 9.28 40.81 -22.87
N GLU A 198 9.58 40.12 -23.97
CA GLU A 198 9.03 40.45 -25.29
C GLU A 198 7.51 40.20 -25.31
N PRO A 199 6.75 40.95 -26.09
CA PRO A 199 5.34 40.64 -26.31
C PRO A 199 5.15 39.24 -26.88
N ASP A 200 3.94 38.68 -26.75
CA ASP A 200 3.62 37.32 -27.15
C ASP A 200 4.16 36.93 -28.52
N MET A 201 5.28 36.24 -28.52
CA MET A 201 5.82 35.62 -29.72
C MET A 201 5.23 34.23 -29.88
N THR A 202 4.79 33.93 -31.09
CA THR A 202 4.25 32.61 -31.48
C THR A 202 5.26 31.77 -32.27
N GLU A 203 6.37 32.38 -32.66
CA GLU A 203 7.42 31.75 -33.47
C GLU A 203 8.79 32.22 -33.00
N SER A 204 9.81 31.42 -33.29
CA SER A 204 11.21 31.78 -32.99
C SER A 204 11.67 32.98 -33.81
N PRO A 205 12.41 33.92 -33.21
CA PRO A 205 13.12 34.96 -33.97
C PRO A 205 14.11 34.39 -35.00
N LEU A 206 14.55 33.14 -34.80
CA LEU A 206 15.46 32.46 -35.71
C LEU A 206 14.81 32.00 -37.03
N GLY A 207 13.48 31.95 -37.11
CA GLY A 207 12.73 31.60 -38.30
C GLY A 207 11.68 30.50 -38.04
N SER A 208 10.74 30.39 -38.97
CA SER A 208 9.61 29.46 -38.89
C SER A 208 9.98 27.96 -39.07
N ASP A 209 11.19 27.68 -39.47
CA ASP A 209 11.77 26.35 -39.57
C ASP A 209 12.44 25.85 -38.24
N VAL A 210 12.44 26.69 -37.21
CA VAL A 210 12.89 26.38 -35.88
C VAL A 210 11.68 26.11 -34.99
N TRP A 211 11.65 24.95 -34.33
CA TRP A 211 10.60 24.62 -33.37
C TRP A 211 10.64 25.56 -32.18
N TYR A 212 9.52 26.24 -31.91
CA TYR A 212 9.43 27.23 -30.84
C TYR A 212 8.58 26.75 -29.69
N THR A 213 9.18 26.70 -28.50
CA THR A 213 8.50 26.33 -27.26
C THR A 213 8.56 27.47 -26.27
N ARG A 214 7.41 27.93 -25.77
CA ARG A 214 7.27 28.94 -24.74
C ARG A 214 6.03 28.66 -23.88
N THR A 215 6.16 28.67 -22.57
CA THR A 215 5.07 28.43 -21.62
C THR A 215 4.38 29.71 -21.18
N GLN A 216 3.22 29.63 -20.54
CA GLN A 216 2.52 30.80 -19.98
C GLN A 216 3.31 31.40 -18.82
N GLN A 217 3.78 30.56 -17.92
CA GLN A 217 4.59 30.96 -16.76
C GLN A 217 6.04 30.49 -16.93
N TYR A 218 6.93 30.92 -16.06
CA TYR A 218 8.33 30.51 -16.07
C TYR A 218 8.79 30.04 -14.68
N ALA A 219 9.77 29.15 -14.67
CA ALA A 219 10.47 28.76 -13.46
C ALA A 219 11.68 29.70 -13.22
N TRP A 220 11.76 30.26 -12.03
CA TRP A 220 12.85 31.14 -11.62
C TRP A 220 13.33 30.75 -10.23
N TYR A 221 14.50 30.12 -10.18
CA TYR A 221 15.09 29.54 -8.97
C TYR A 221 14.13 28.65 -8.15
N ALA A 222 13.21 27.99 -8.83
CA ALA A 222 12.18 27.18 -8.21
C ALA A 222 11.80 25.96 -9.08
N LEU A 223 11.28 24.92 -8.44
CA LEU A 223 10.73 23.72 -9.11
C LEU A 223 9.25 23.88 -9.51
N THR A 224 8.79 25.12 -9.57
CA THR A 224 7.42 25.49 -9.98
C THR A 224 7.45 26.62 -10.98
N PRO A 225 6.43 26.77 -11.83
CA PRO A 225 5.24 25.91 -11.95
C PRO A 225 5.56 24.58 -12.65
N VAL A 226 4.86 23.52 -12.28
CA VAL A 226 5.13 22.15 -12.78
C VAL A 226 4.88 22.04 -14.28
N GLU A 227 3.85 22.69 -14.78
CA GLU A 227 3.47 22.68 -16.21
C GLU A 227 4.61 23.24 -17.08
N SER A 228 5.29 24.27 -16.62
CA SER A 228 6.44 24.82 -17.33
C SER A 228 7.61 23.84 -17.35
N TRP A 229 7.89 23.20 -16.21
CA TRP A 229 8.91 22.16 -16.13
C TRP A 229 8.62 20.96 -17.03
N GLN A 230 7.36 20.51 -17.09
CA GLN A 230 6.94 19.46 -18.01
C GLN A 230 7.24 19.82 -19.47
N ALA A 231 6.89 21.05 -19.86
CA ALA A 231 7.14 21.52 -21.21
C ALA A 231 8.64 21.64 -21.52
N TYR A 232 9.43 22.17 -20.58
CA TYR A 232 10.88 22.33 -20.74
C TYR A 232 11.59 20.98 -20.89
N LEU A 233 11.34 20.06 -19.96
CA LEU A 233 11.95 18.73 -19.99
C LEU A 233 11.53 17.94 -21.23
N ARG A 234 10.24 18.01 -21.60
CA ARG A 234 9.75 17.34 -22.79
C ARG A 234 10.45 17.88 -24.04
N CYS A 235 10.48 19.19 -24.21
CA CYS A 235 11.14 19.84 -25.35
C CYS A 235 12.63 19.40 -25.45
N VAL A 236 13.36 19.50 -24.35
CA VAL A 236 14.81 19.16 -24.35
C VAL A 236 15.03 17.67 -24.58
N ILE A 237 14.32 16.79 -23.85
CA ILE A 237 14.53 15.34 -23.94
C ILE A 237 14.18 14.84 -25.34
N ASP A 238 13.01 15.25 -25.85
CA ASP A 238 12.57 14.83 -27.19
C ASP A 238 13.57 15.29 -28.26
N ALA A 239 14.02 16.54 -28.22
CA ALA A 239 14.96 17.07 -29.18
C ALA A 239 16.34 16.34 -29.14
N VAL A 240 16.97 16.28 -27.97
CA VAL A 240 18.33 15.71 -27.87
C VAL A 240 18.36 14.21 -28.15
N THR A 241 17.27 13.48 -27.87
CA THR A 241 17.18 12.06 -28.20
C THR A 241 17.12 11.81 -29.72
N HIS A 242 16.63 12.79 -30.48
CA HIS A 242 16.67 12.81 -31.95
C HIS A 242 17.93 13.50 -32.50
N ARG A 243 18.86 13.91 -31.60
CA ARG A 243 20.08 14.64 -31.93
C ARG A 243 19.82 16.01 -32.59
N GLU A 244 18.75 16.64 -32.18
CA GLU A 244 18.35 17.99 -32.63
C GLU A 244 18.82 19.03 -31.61
N PRO A 245 19.75 19.94 -31.98
CA PRO A 245 20.26 20.95 -31.07
C PRO A 245 19.20 21.91 -30.57
N VAL A 246 19.19 22.14 -29.25
CA VAL A 246 18.28 23.05 -28.56
C VAL A 246 19.03 24.29 -28.11
N TYR A 247 18.49 25.46 -28.45
CA TYR A 247 18.86 26.71 -27.80
C TYR A 247 17.81 27.04 -26.75
N PHE A 248 18.21 27.11 -25.49
CA PHE A 248 17.29 27.51 -24.43
C PHE A 248 17.74 28.80 -23.76
N HIS A 249 16.80 29.71 -23.55
CA HIS A 249 17.15 31.06 -23.17
C HIS A 249 16.09 31.77 -22.32
N CYS A 250 16.54 32.81 -21.63
CA CYS A 250 15.66 33.84 -21.06
C CYS A 250 16.10 35.22 -21.58
N THR A 251 15.95 36.28 -20.79
CA THR A 251 16.38 37.62 -21.22
C THR A 251 17.90 37.76 -21.26
N ALA A 252 18.59 37.39 -20.16
CA ALA A 252 20.05 37.51 -20.03
C ALA A 252 20.80 36.16 -20.14
N GLY A 253 20.08 35.04 -20.30
CA GLY A 253 20.72 33.72 -20.28
C GLY A 253 21.29 33.30 -18.93
N ALA A 254 20.89 33.96 -17.86
CA ALA A 254 21.48 33.80 -16.52
C ALA A 254 20.57 32.99 -15.59
N ASP A 255 19.46 33.57 -15.13
CA ASP A 255 18.68 33.07 -13.98
C ASP A 255 17.72 31.96 -14.36
N ARG A 256 16.69 32.22 -15.16
CA ARG A 256 15.72 31.20 -15.67
C ARG A 256 16.46 30.12 -16.46
N THR A 257 17.39 30.54 -17.28
CA THR A 257 18.27 29.64 -18.06
C THR A 257 19.18 28.80 -17.14
N GLY A 258 19.75 29.42 -16.11
CA GLY A 258 20.54 28.71 -15.09
C GLY A 258 19.70 27.73 -14.27
N THR A 259 18.45 28.09 -13.98
CA THR A 259 17.50 27.22 -13.27
C THR A 259 17.24 25.92 -14.06
N LEU A 260 16.99 26.02 -15.36
CA LEU A 260 16.81 24.84 -16.21
C LEU A 260 18.10 24.06 -16.38
N ALA A 261 19.24 24.76 -16.65
CA ALA A 261 20.55 24.11 -16.78
C ALA A 261 20.89 23.26 -15.56
N CYS A 262 20.67 23.78 -14.35
CA CYS A 262 20.93 23.07 -13.10
C CYS A 262 20.24 21.69 -13.02
N VAL A 263 18.97 21.60 -13.43
CA VAL A 263 18.25 20.33 -13.43
C VAL A 263 18.74 19.43 -14.55
N LEU A 264 18.96 19.94 -15.76
CA LEU A 264 19.45 19.17 -16.90
C LEU A 264 20.85 18.57 -16.61
N GLU A 265 21.74 19.35 -16.04
CA GLU A 265 23.08 18.95 -15.60
C GLU A 265 23.01 17.95 -14.44
N GLY A 266 22.09 18.17 -13.50
CA GLY A 266 21.81 17.24 -12.42
C GLY A 266 21.34 15.88 -12.92
N LEU A 267 20.46 15.81 -13.93
CA LEU A 267 20.03 14.57 -14.57
C LEU A 267 21.20 13.79 -15.19
N LEU A 268 22.23 14.46 -15.67
CA LEU A 268 23.45 13.84 -16.19
C LEU A 268 24.39 13.33 -15.11
N GLY A 269 24.16 13.70 -13.85
CA GLY A 269 25.05 13.36 -12.74
C GLY A 269 26.32 14.19 -12.71
N MET A 270 26.27 15.44 -13.15
CA MET A 270 27.36 16.39 -12.91
C MET A 270 27.51 16.66 -11.42
N SER A 271 28.72 16.94 -10.97
CA SER A 271 28.95 17.37 -9.60
C SER A 271 28.28 18.72 -9.34
N GLN A 272 27.74 18.92 -8.13
CA GLN A 272 27.16 20.21 -7.77
C GLN A 272 28.18 21.34 -7.92
N SER A 273 29.45 21.08 -7.66
CA SER A 273 30.52 22.06 -7.86
C SER A 273 30.66 22.51 -9.32
N ASP A 274 30.48 21.61 -10.27
CA ASP A 274 30.55 21.93 -11.69
C ASP A 274 29.28 22.61 -12.19
N ILE A 275 28.11 22.21 -11.68
CA ILE A 275 26.84 22.91 -11.91
C ILE A 275 26.93 24.35 -11.39
N ASP A 276 27.47 24.54 -10.19
CA ASP A 276 27.70 25.86 -9.64
C ASP A 276 28.67 26.70 -10.52
N LYS A 277 29.73 26.09 -11.07
CA LYS A 277 30.64 26.77 -11.98
C LYS A 277 29.97 27.18 -13.30
N ASP A 278 29.14 26.30 -13.89
CA ASP A 278 28.39 26.69 -15.09
C ASP A 278 27.48 27.90 -14.81
N TYR A 279 26.79 27.93 -13.69
CA TYR A 279 25.97 29.07 -13.28
C TYR A 279 26.84 30.32 -13.12
N GLU A 280 27.98 30.22 -12.42
CA GLU A 280 28.89 31.30 -12.12
C GLU A 280 29.63 31.86 -13.36
N LEU A 281 29.74 31.07 -14.44
CA LEU A 281 30.30 31.52 -15.72
C LEU A 281 29.66 32.81 -16.24
N THR A 282 28.38 33.01 -15.99
CA THR A 282 27.69 34.27 -16.36
C THR A 282 28.39 35.50 -15.84
N THR A 283 29.09 35.43 -14.71
CA THR A 283 29.87 36.53 -14.14
C THR A 283 31.01 37.02 -15.07
N PHE A 284 31.57 36.11 -15.84
CA PHE A 284 32.71 36.42 -16.73
C PHE A 284 32.25 36.96 -18.07
N TYR A 285 31.00 36.74 -18.48
CA TYR A 285 30.52 37.15 -19.79
C TYR A 285 30.56 38.65 -20.01
N SER A 286 30.14 39.45 -19.02
CA SER A 286 29.95 40.89 -19.24
C SER A 286 31.25 41.69 -19.35
N GLY A 287 32.40 41.11 -19.04
CA GLY A 287 33.70 41.77 -19.12
C GLY A 287 33.86 43.05 -18.28
N SER A 288 32.79 43.51 -17.68
CA SER A 288 32.69 44.81 -17.02
C SER A 288 32.96 44.78 -15.53
N GLY A 289 33.06 43.59 -14.94
CA GLY A 289 33.29 43.44 -13.50
C GLY A 289 32.21 44.09 -12.62
N SER A 290 31.04 44.43 -13.21
CA SER A 290 29.95 45.02 -12.41
C SER A 290 29.27 43.96 -11.57
N ASP A 291 29.02 44.24 -10.29
CA ASP A 291 28.32 43.36 -9.37
C ASP A 291 26.89 42.99 -9.88
N ALA A 292 26.31 43.82 -10.72
CA ALA A 292 24.96 43.63 -11.26
C ALA A 292 24.80 42.36 -12.11
N ASN A 293 25.86 41.91 -12.76
CA ASN A 293 25.80 40.70 -13.61
C ASN A 293 26.52 39.50 -12.96
N ALA A 294 27.08 39.66 -11.78
CA ALA A 294 27.73 38.56 -11.08
C ALA A 294 26.70 37.51 -10.67
N ARG A 295 27.03 36.24 -10.90
CA ARG A 295 26.26 35.09 -10.41
C ARG A 295 27.17 34.26 -9.54
N ARG A 296 26.68 33.96 -8.33
CA ARG A 296 27.48 33.29 -7.31
C ARG A 296 26.67 32.17 -6.68
N ARG A 297 27.30 31.01 -6.46
CA ARG A 297 26.69 29.87 -5.80
C ARG A 297 26.23 30.16 -4.37
N ASN A 298 26.70 31.19 -3.70
CA ASN A 298 26.27 31.59 -2.37
C ASN A 298 25.11 32.57 -2.32
N GLU A 299 24.58 33.03 -3.46
CA GLU A 299 23.41 33.88 -3.53
C GLU A 299 22.15 33.16 -3.01
N SER A 300 21.25 33.94 -2.39
CA SER A 300 20.03 33.40 -1.75
C SER A 300 19.15 32.63 -2.73
N ASP A 301 18.96 33.15 -3.93
CA ASP A 301 18.08 32.57 -4.94
C ASP A 301 18.62 31.25 -5.47
N TRP A 302 19.93 31.20 -5.81
CA TRP A 302 20.58 29.96 -6.22
C TRP A 302 20.55 28.90 -5.12
N LYS A 303 20.88 29.27 -3.89
CA LYS A 303 20.74 28.37 -2.73
C LYS A 303 19.31 27.93 -2.54
N GLY A 304 18.33 28.79 -2.78
CA GLY A 304 16.91 28.46 -2.75
C GLY A 304 16.57 27.32 -3.70
N LEU A 305 17.04 27.39 -4.96
CA LEU A 305 16.88 26.33 -5.96
C LEU A 305 17.55 25.02 -5.51
N ILE A 306 18.83 25.11 -5.11
CA ILE A 306 19.58 23.91 -4.65
C ILE A 306 18.90 23.27 -3.45
N ASN A 307 18.39 24.06 -2.50
CA ASN A 307 17.65 23.55 -1.36
C ASN A 307 16.30 22.93 -1.78
N ALA A 308 15.60 23.51 -2.75
CA ALA A 308 14.36 22.93 -3.28
C ALA A 308 14.61 21.57 -3.95
N ILE A 309 15.68 21.43 -4.74
CA ILE A 309 16.09 20.15 -5.31
C ILE A 309 16.49 19.18 -4.20
N ASN A 310 17.23 19.62 -3.19
CA ASN A 310 17.67 18.80 -2.07
C ASN A 310 16.50 18.33 -1.17
N ALA A 311 15.37 18.98 -1.21
CA ALA A 311 14.15 18.56 -0.51
C ALA A 311 13.40 17.43 -1.24
N VAL A 312 13.70 17.18 -2.51
CA VAL A 312 13.16 16.03 -3.24
C VAL A 312 13.81 14.74 -2.71
N SER A 313 13.05 13.65 -2.66
CA SER A 313 13.57 12.33 -2.27
C SER A 313 14.70 11.88 -3.21
N GLY A 314 15.70 11.16 -2.70
CA GLY A 314 16.82 10.64 -3.48
C GLY A 314 18.11 10.67 -2.68
N ASP A 315 19.03 9.74 -2.98
CA ASP A 315 20.29 9.59 -2.25
C ASP A 315 21.38 10.54 -2.74
N SER A 316 21.32 10.93 -3.99
CA SER A 316 22.24 11.87 -4.63
C SER A 316 21.51 13.08 -5.22
N PHE A 317 22.25 14.13 -5.58
CA PHE A 317 21.68 15.28 -6.30
C PHE A 317 21.06 14.85 -7.64
N ARG A 318 21.72 13.93 -8.36
CA ARG A 318 21.19 13.31 -9.57
C ARG A 318 19.84 12.64 -9.31
N ASP A 319 19.76 11.76 -8.30
CA ASP A 319 18.52 11.02 -8.01
C ASP A 319 17.38 11.97 -7.66
N LYS A 320 17.65 13.06 -6.96
CA LYS A 320 16.67 14.10 -6.67
C LYS A 320 16.17 14.80 -7.93
N CYS A 321 17.06 15.13 -8.88
CA CYS A 321 16.66 15.66 -10.19
C CYS A 321 15.83 14.65 -10.99
N VAL A 322 16.21 13.36 -10.97
CA VAL A 322 15.46 12.28 -11.61
C VAL A 322 14.08 12.12 -10.98
N HIS A 323 14.00 12.09 -9.65
CA HIS A 323 12.72 11.95 -8.95
C HIS A 323 11.80 13.17 -9.18
N PHE A 324 12.36 14.36 -9.29
CA PHE A 324 11.61 15.53 -9.71
C PHE A 324 11.09 15.40 -11.14
N ALA A 325 11.93 15.04 -12.08
CA ALA A 325 11.56 14.90 -13.49
C ALA A 325 10.51 13.79 -13.69
N VAL A 326 10.68 12.64 -13.04
CA VAL A 326 9.79 11.48 -13.19
C VAL A 326 8.55 11.60 -12.30
N GLY A 327 8.73 11.89 -11.01
CA GLY A 327 7.65 11.88 -10.02
C GLY A 327 6.75 13.11 -10.10
N THR A 328 7.32 14.28 -10.42
CA THR A 328 6.60 15.55 -10.44
C THR A 328 6.28 16.00 -11.86
N CYS A 329 7.26 15.96 -12.76
CA CYS A 329 7.06 16.46 -14.13
C CYS A 329 6.53 15.41 -15.10
N GLY A 330 6.37 14.14 -14.68
CA GLY A 330 5.72 13.10 -15.47
C GLY A 330 6.55 12.55 -16.63
N MET A 331 7.88 12.72 -16.59
CA MET A 331 8.80 11.99 -17.45
C MET A 331 8.82 10.52 -17.03
N THR A 332 9.25 9.63 -17.90
CA THR A 332 9.47 8.22 -17.54
C THR A 332 10.96 7.98 -17.23
N MET A 333 11.26 6.87 -16.55
CA MET A 333 12.66 6.45 -16.39
C MET A 333 13.33 6.18 -17.75
N ALA A 334 12.57 5.71 -18.74
CA ALA A 334 13.04 5.52 -20.11
C ALA A 334 13.44 6.86 -20.76
N ASP A 335 12.64 7.92 -20.60
CA ASP A 335 12.96 9.27 -21.10
C ASP A 335 14.27 9.77 -20.49
N ILE A 336 14.45 9.62 -19.17
CA ILE A 336 15.69 10.05 -18.50
C ILE A 336 16.90 9.25 -18.97
N ASN A 337 16.77 7.94 -19.11
CA ASN A 337 17.85 7.09 -19.61
C ASN A 337 18.19 7.40 -21.07
N ALA A 338 17.19 7.68 -21.92
CA ALA A 338 17.41 8.12 -23.30
C ALA A 338 18.12 9.48 -23.36
N TYR A 339 17.72 10.45 -22.53
CA TYR A 339 18.40 11.74 -22.40
C TYR A 339 19.87 11.56 -22.02
N ARG A 340 20.17 10.75 -21.00
CA ARG A 340 21.53 10.45 -20.56
C ARG A 340 22.35 9.78 -21.68
N ALA A 341 21.80 8.80 -22.36
CA ALA A 341 22.43 8.13 -23.49
C ALA A 341 22.70 9.08 -24.67
N ALA A 342 21.78 10.02 -24.91
CA ALA A 342 21.96 11.06 -25.93
C ALA A 342 23.06 12.07 -25.56
N MET A 343 23.10 12.51 -24.30
CA MET A 343 23.93 13.63 -23.85
C MET A 343 25.32 13.24 -23.32
N VAL A 344 25.53 11.99 -22.90
CA VAL A 344 26.82 11.58 -22.33
C VAL A 344 27.73 10.99 -23.41
N ASN A 345 28.92 11.58 -23.53
CA ASN A 345 30.02 10.98 -24.28
C ASN A 345 30.74 9.99 -23.37
N GLY A 346 30.38 8.71 -23.52
CA GLY A 346 30.82 7.63 -22.64
C GLY A 346 29.76 6.56 -22.50
N THR A 347 29.72 5.91 -21.35
CA THR A 347 28.78 4.82 -21.05
C THR A 347 28.02 5.14 -19.75
N PRO A 348 26.94 5.94 -19.81
CA PRO A 348 26.13 6.20 -18.64
C PRO A 348 25.42 4.90 -18.20
N GLU A 349 25.34 4.69 -16.88
CA GLU A 349 24.54 3.60 -16.33
C GLU A 349 23.05 3.82 -16.61
N THR A 350 22.30 2.74 -16.79
CA THR A 350 20.84 2.79 -16.80
C THR A 350 20.34 3.02 -15.38
N LEU A 351 19.63 4.11 -15.19
CA LEU A 351 19.08 4.46 -13.88
C LEU A 351 17.76 3.75 -13.63
N HIS A 352 17.54 3.40 -12.36
CA HIS A 352 16.31 2.81 -11.86
C HIS A 352 15.83 3.55 -10.62
N TRP A 353 14.54 3.77 -10.53
CA TRP A 353 13.92 4.27 -9.30
C TRP A 353 12.97 3.20 -8.76
N TYR A 354 13.57 2.21 -8.11
CA TYR A 354 12.84 1.04 -7.63
C TYR A 354 11.87 1.35 -6.50
N GLN A 355 10.67 0.80 -6.64
CA GLN A 355 9.67 0.69 -5.59
C GLN A 355 9.64 -0.75 -5.09
N SER A 356 9.74 -0.94 -3.78
CA SER A 356 9.75 -2.28 -3.18
C SER A 356 8.38 -2.94 -3.24
N ILE A 357 8.36 -4.28 -3.35
CA ILE A 357 7.15 -5.10 -3.33
C ILE A 357 7.24 -6.10 -2.20
N THR A 358 6.48 -5.86 -1.14
CA THR A 358 6.36 -6.78 0.01
C THR A 358 5.14 -7.66 -0.16
N LYS A 359 5.30 -8.98 0.06
CA LYS A 359 4.27 -9.99 -0.10
C LYS A 359 4.08 -10.76 1.20
N ASN A 360 2.93 -10.61 1.84
CA ASN A 360 2.53 -11.29 3.06
C ASN A 360 1.42 -12.30 2.71
N LEU A 361 1.81 -13.53 2.37
CA LEU A 361 0.90 -14.55 1.87
C LEU A 361 0.72 -15.66 2.89
N THR A 362 -0.52 -16.06 3.14
CA THR A 362 -0.87 -17.18 4.01
C THR A 362 -1.84 -18.11 3.28
N GLY A 363 -1.43 -19.34 3.01
CA GLY A 363 -2.24 -20.34 2.34
C GLY A 363 -2.58 -20.05 0.88
N CYS A 364 -1.83 -19.16 0.25
CA CYS A 364 -1.95 -18.78 -1.16
C CYS A 364 -0.59 -18.46 -1.75
N THR A 365 -0.52 -18.41 -3.08
CA THR A 365 0.68 -18.07 -3.86
C THR A 365 0.40 -16.88 -4.76
N ILE A 366 1.46 -16.27 -5.29
CA ILE A 366 1.40 -15.16 -6.24
C ILE A 366 2.24 -15.48 -7.47
N SER A 367 1.73 -15.18 -8.67
CA SER A 367 2.39 -15.52 -9.94
C SER A 367 3.63 -14.67 -10.22
N ASN A 368 3.66 -13.41 -9.77
CA ASN A 368 4.80 -12.52 -9.99
C ASN A 368 5.68 -12.47 -8.75
N ALA A 369 6.89 -13.02 -8.86
CA ALA A 369 7.85 -13.12 -7.76
C ALA A 369 8.71 -11.85 -7.56
N ALA A 370 8.65 -10.84 -8.45
CA ALA A 370 9.47 -9.63 -8.37
C ALA A 370 9.36 -8.96 -7.00
N SER A 371 10.49 -8.57 -6.43
CA SER A 371 10.58 -7.86 -5.15
C SER A 371 10.63 -6.34 -5.29
N GLN A 372 10.71 -5.85 -6.53
CA GLN A 372 10.78 -4.44 -6.87
C GLN A 372 10.27 -4.19 -8.29
N VAL A 373 9.92 -2.96 -8.59
CA VAL A 373 9.48 -2.46 -9.90
C VAL A 373 9.88 -1.00 -10.00
N ASP A 374 10.21 -0.52 -11.20
CA ASP A 374 10.52 0.90 -11.40
C ASP A 374 9.30 1.80 -11.18
N TYR A 375 9.54 2.97 -10.65
CA TYR A 375 8.51 4.01 -10.49
C TYR A 375 7.91 4.36 -11.85
N GLY A 376 6.59 4.37 -11.93
CA GLY A 376 5.86 4.66 -13.16
C GLY A 376 5.51 3.44 -13.99
N GLU A 377 6.19 2.30 -13.78
CA GLU A 377 5.92 1.05 -14.48
C GLU A 377 4.69 0.32 -13.92
N ALA A 378 4.15 -0.59 -14.71
CA ALA A 378 3.02 -1.41 -14.32
C ALA A 378 3.46 -2.63 -13.50
N TYR A 379 2.62 -3.04 -12.53
CA TYR A 379 2.78 -4.31 -11.83
C TYR A 379 1.53 -5.16 -11.97
N THR A 380 1.69 -6.39 -12.46
CA THR A 380 0.62 -7.37 -12.59
C THR A 380 0.98 -8.68 -11.92
N ALA A 381 0.01 -9.32 -11.27
CA ALA A 381 0.16 -10.61 -10.62
C ALA A 381 -1.19 -11.30 -10.49
N THR A 382 -1.18 -12.59 -10.16
CA THR A 382 -2.39 -13.35 -9.82
C THR A 382 -2.19 -14.04 -8.47
N ILE A 383 -3.12 -13.86 -7.55
CA ILE A 383 -3.19 -14.58 -6.27
C ILE A 383 -3.98 -15.87 -6.51
N THR A 384 -3.40 -16.99 -6.10
CA THR A 384 -4.02 -18.32 -6.21
C THR A 384 -4.03 -19.01 -4.85
N ALA A 385 -5.17 -19.49 -4.40
CA ALA A 385 -5.25 -20.30 -3.18
C ALA A 385 -4.51 -21.63 -3.36
N GLU A 386 -3.86 -22.11 -2.30
CA GLU A 386 -3.33 -23.47 -2.26
C GLU A 386 -4.47 -24.50 -2.36
N SER A 387 -4.13 -25.74 -2.74
CA SER A 387 -5.12 -26.82 -2.93
C SER A 387 -6.03 -26.98 -1.70
N GLY A 388 -7.33 -27.04 -1.92
CA GLY A 388 -8.34 -27.20 -0.87
C GLY A 388 -8.64 -25.94 -0.05
N LYS A 389 -8.06 -24.77 -0.40
CA LYS A 389 -8.34 -23.50 0.26
C LYS A 389 -9.09 -22.52 -0.65
N THR A 390 -9.73 -21.54 -0.07
CA THR A 390 -10.36 -20.40 -0.75
C THR A 390 -9.77 -19.10 -0.22
N ILE A 391 -9.60 -18.11 -1.08
CA ILE A 391 -9.12 -16.76 -0.68
C ILE A 391 -10.17 -16.16 0.28
N THR A 392 -9.71 -15.75 1.45
CA THR A 392 -10.55 -15.13 2.49
C THR A 392 -10.35 -13.63 2.58
N SER A 393 -9.16 -13.14 2.24
CA SER A 393 -8.86 -11.71 2.22
C SER A 393 -7.71 -11.41 1.26
N VAL A 394 -7.78 -10.25 0.61
CA VAL A 394 -6.66 -9.64 -0.12
C VAL A 394 -6.69 -8.15 0.18
N VAL A 395 -5.53 -7.60 0.49
CA VAL A 395 -5.30 -6.16 0.66
C VAL A 395 -4.07 -5.78 -0.15
N VAL A 396 -4.21 -4.78 -1.00
CA VAL A 396 -3.13 -4.21 -1.82
C VAL A 396 -2.96 -2.76 -1.42
N LYS A 397 -1.74 -2.38 -0.99
CA LYS A 397 -1.40 -1.00 -0.67
C LYS A 397 -0.29 -0.52 -1.59
N MET A 398 -0.31 0.78 -1.93
CA MET A 398 0.75 1.47 -2.64
C MET A 398 1.06 2.78 -1.93
N GLY A 399 2.33 3.00 -1.59
CA GLY A 399 2.74 4.15 -0.77
C GLY A 399 2.02 4.23 0.59
N GLY A 400 1.62 3.08 1.16
CA GLY A 400 0.84 2.99 2.39
C GLY A 400 -0.68 3.14 2.23
N VAL A 401 -1.17 3.64 1.08
CA VAL A 401 -2.60 3.82 0.78
C VAL A 401 -3.20 2.51 0.27
N ASP A 402 -4.38 2.16 0.78
CA ASP A 402 -5.12 0.99 0.31
C ASP A 402 -5.73 1.25 -1.08
N ILE A 403 -5.33 0.47 -2.06
CA ILE A 403 -5.78 0.51 -3.45
C ILE A 403 -6.49 -0.77 -3.87
N THR A 404 -6.87 -1.62 -2.92
CA THR A 404 -7.44 -2.96 -3.20
C THR A 404 -8.63 -2.90 -4.16
N ALA A 405 -9.53 -1.94 -3.96
CA ALA A 405 -10.75 -1.80 -4.77
C ALA A 405 -10.49 -1.55 -6.26
N THR A 406 -9.37 -0.90 -6.60
CA THR A 406 -9.00 -0.57 -7.98
C THR A 406 -7.96 -1.52 -8.56
N ALA A 407 -7.13 -2.12 -7.71
CA ALA A 407 -6.00 -2.93 -8.13
C ALA A 407 -6.28 -4.44 -8.13
N TYR A 408 -7.29 -4.93 -7.37
CA TYR A 408 -7.57 -6.36 -7.23
C TYR A 408 -8.94 -6.76 -7.75
N SER A 409 -8.99 -7.84 -8.52
CA SER A 409 -10.22 -8.47 -9.02
C SER A 409 -10.44 -9.82 -8.32
N ALA A 410 -11.42 -9.88 -7.42
CA ALA A 410 -11.72 -11.08 -6.64
C ALA A 410 -12.14 -12.28 -7.53
N GLY A 411 -12.84 -12.04 -8.65
CA GLY A 411 -13.30 -13.10 -9.54
C GLY A 411 -12.18 -13.84 -10.29
N SER A 412 -11.06 -13.16 -10.57
CA SER A 412 -9.92 -13.72 -11.28
C SER A 412 -8.68 -13.90 -10.40
N GLY A 413 -8.68 -13.34 -9.19
CA GLY A 413 -7.49 -13.26 -8.35
C GLY A 413 -6.41 -12.30 -8.87
N ALA A 414 -6.70 -11.54 -9.93
CA ALA A 414 -5.74 -10.67 -10.59
C ALA A 414 -5.48 -9.38 -9.81
N ILE A 415 -4.21 -9.03 -9.71
CA ILE A 415 -3.73 -7.72 -9.29
C ILE A 415 -3.23 -7.00 -10.53
N ASN A 416 -3.69 -5.77 -10.76
CA ASN A 416 -3.26 -4.91 -11.84
C ASN A 416 -3.08 -3.48 -11.33
N ILE A 417 -1.83 -3.02 -11.30
CA ILE A 417 -1.45 -1.65 -10.97
C ILE A 417 -0.83 -1.07 -12.24
N ALA A 418 -1.55 -0.20 -12.92
CA ALA A 418 -1.13 0.36 -14.22
C ALA A 418 0.10 1.26 -14.10
N LYS A 419 0.27 1.95 -12.98
CA LYS A 419 1.39 2.84 -12.71
C LYS A 419 1.76 2.77 -11.23
N VAL A 420 2.96 2.26 -10.94
CA VAL A 420 3.48 2.17 -9.57
C VAL A 420 4.11 3.50 -9.16
N THR A 421 3.59 4.12 -8.12
CA THR A 421 4.06 5.43 -7.62
C THR A 421 4.53 5.38 -6.17
N GLY A 422 4.72 4.19 -5.62
CA GLY A 422 5.21 3.98 -4.27
C GLY A 422 5.34 2.50 -3.94
N ALA A 423 5.96 2.20 -2.81
CA ALA A 423 6.15 0.83 -2.35
C ALA A 423 4.83 0.05 -2.29
N ILE A 424 4.82 -1.16 -2.81
CA ILE A 424 3.64 -2.04 -2.85
C ILE A 424 3.71 -3.00 -1.65
N THR A 425 2.59 -3.16 -0.96
CA THR A 425 2.39 -4.23 0.02
C THR A 425 1.16 -5.03 -0.36
N ILE A 426 1.34 -6.34 -0.58
CA ILE A 426 0.28 -7.29 -0.89
C ILE A 426 0.14 -8.22 0.31
N THR A 427 -1.02 -8.21 0.95
CA THR A 427 -1.38 -9.15 2.01
C THR A 427 -2.54 -9.99 1.55
N ALA A 428 -2.38 -11.30 1.54
CA ALA A 428 -3.44 -12.22 1.14
C ALA A 428 -3.48 -13.44 2.03
N ALA A 429 -4.69 -13.89 2.36
CA ALA A 429 -4.93 -15.09 3.13
C ALA A 429 -5.95 -15.99 2.44
N ALA A 430 -5.71 -17.28 2.54
CA ALA A 430 -6.63 -18.32 2.13
C ALA A 430 -6.71 -19.40 3.23
N SER A 431 -7.92 -19.89 3.49
CA SER A 431 -8.18 -20.96 4.45
C SER A 431 -9.03 -22.04 3.84
N ALA A 432 -8.96 -23.25 4.41
CA ALA A 432 -9.90 -24.28 4.07
C ALA A 432 -11.34 -23.82 4.38
N PRO A 433 -12.34 -24.21 3.58
CA PRO A 433 -13.73 -23.93 3.89
C PRO A 433 -14.06 -24.42 5.29
N SER A 434 -14.67 -23.59 6.11
CA SER A 434 -15.13 -24.03 7.43
C SER A 434 -16.29 -24.99 7.23
N VAL A 435 -16.09 -26.26 7.62
CA VAL A 435 -17.19 -27.22 7.70
C VAL A 435 -18.07 -26.83 8.87
N THR A 436 -19.36 -26.73 8.64
CA THR A 436 -20.36 -26.49 9.68
C THR A 436 -21.34 -27.63 9.74
N TYR A 437 -21.73 -28.03 10.94
CA TYR A 437 -22.72 -29.06 11.20
C TYR A 437 -24.00 -28.45 11.73
N THR A 438 -25.14 -29.12 11.45
CA THR A 438 -26.45 -28.70 11.94
C THR A 438 -26.70 -29.22 13.35
N ILE A 439 -27.48 -28.49 14.14
CA ILE A 439 -27.93 -28.86 15.45
C ILE A 439 -29.48 -28.96 15.40
N THR A 440 -29.97 -30.17 15.44
CA THR A 440 -31.42 -30.46 15.47
C THR A 440 -31.84 -30.75 16.89
N ARG A 441 -32.97 -30.17 17.34
CA ARG A 441 -33.52 -30.35 18.68
C ARG A 441 -34.94 -30.87 18.59
N ASN A 442 -35.11 -32.13 18.93
CA ASN A 442 -36.40 -32.78 19.03
C ASN A 442 -36.84 -32.75 20.51
N LEU A 443 -37.29 -31.58 20.95
CA LEU A 443 -37.63 -31.31 22.33
C LEU A 443 -39.14 -31.23 22.51
N THR A 444 -39.66 -32.00 23.46
CA THR A 444 -41.08 -31.97 23.85
C THR A 444 -41.15 -31.50 25.31
N ASN A 445 -41.88 -30.41 25.56
CA ASN A 445 -42.09 -29.84 26.88
C ASN A 445 -40.78 -29.47 27.64
N CYS A 446 -39.71 -29.25 26.94
CA CYS A 446 -38.44 -28.73 27.48
C CYS A 446 -37.79 -27.78 26.49
N ALA A 447 -36.88 -26.95 27.00
CA ALA A 447 -36.13 -25.96 26.24
C ALA A 447 -34.62 -26.18 26.37
N SER A 448 -33.88 -25.72 25.39
CA SER A 448 -32.42 -25.74 25.35
C SER A 448 -31.90 -24.34 25.59
N SER A 449 -30.90 -24.18 26.42
CA SER A 449 -30.23 -22.89 26.69
C SER A 449 -29.44 -22.38 25.49
N ASN A 450 -28.95 -23.26 24.64
CA ASN A 450 -28.26 -22.92 23.42
C ASN A 450 -29.22 -23.09 22.22
N THR A 451 -29.48 -22.00 21.50
CA THR A 451 -30.41 -21.95 20.37
C THR A 451 -29.73 -21.94 18.99
N ALA A 452 -28.42 -21.99 18.91
CA ALA A 452 -27.69 -22.02 17.65
C ALA A 452 -28.07 -23.24 16.81
N ASN A 453 -28.40 -23.07 15.54
CA ASN A 453 -28.79 -24.15 14.63
C ASN A 453 -27.62 -24.75 13.86
N THR A 454 -26.46 -24.12 13.90
CA THR A 454 -25.23 -24.59 13.26
C THR A 454 -24.02 -24.39 14.18
N ILE A 455 -22.99 -25.19 13.96
CA ILE A 455 -21.75 -25.13 14.70
C ILE A 455 -20.59 -25.52 13.78
N ALA A 456 -19.45 -24.84 13.91
CA ALA A 456 -18.25 -25.13 13.13
C ALA A 456 -17.62 -26.46 13.60
N GLU A 457 -17.05 -27.20 12.64
CA GLU A 457 -16.28 -28.40 12.92
C GLU A 457 -15.16 -28.13 13.94
N GLY A 458 -14.96 -29.07 14.85
CA GLY A 458 -13.89 -29.00 15.85
C GLY A 458 -14.20 -28.11 17.06
N THR A 459 -15.28 -27.33 17.04
CA THR A 459 -15.65 -26.48 18.20
C THR A 459 -16.41 -27.28 19.25
N ALA A 460 -16.39 -26.80 20.49
CA ALA A 460 -17.16 -27.39 21.57
C ALA A 460 -18.61 -26.92 21.52
N TYR A 461 -19.55 -27.84 21.85
CA TYR A 461 -20.96 -27.52 22.02
C TYR A 461 -21.39 -27.80 23.45
N THR A 462 -22.07 -26.83 24.07
CA THR A 462 -22.69 -27.02 25.39
C THR A 462 -24.09 -26.43 25.40
N THR A 463 -25.01 -27.16 26.01
CA THR A 463 -26.37 -26.70 26.29
C THR A 463 -26.92 -27.37 27.55
N THR A 464 -27.83 -26.67 28.22
CA THR A 464 -28.62 -27.22 29.33
C THR A 464 -30.06 -27.30 28.93
N LEU A 465 -30.68 -28.45 29.14
CA LEU A 465 -32.10 -28.64 28.93
C LEU A 465 -32.86 -28.33 30.23
N THR A 466 -33.98 -27.62 30.08
CA THR A 466 -34.82 -27.24 31.22
C THR A 466 -36.27 -27.60 30.88
N PRO A 467 -36.99 -28.29 31.78
CA PRO A 467 -38.44 -28.51 31.61
C PRO A 467 -39.20 -27.18 31.50
N THR A 468 -40.26 -27.11 30.73
CA THR A 468 -41.07 -25.90 30.54
C THR A 468 -42.23 -25.75 31.53
N GLY A 469 -42.23 -26.44 32.66
CA GLY A 469 -43.24 -26.35 33.70
C GLY A 469 -42.68 -26.68 35.07
N THR A 470 -43.36 -26.22 36.13
CA THR A 470 -42.86 -26.29 37.52
C THR A 470 -42.72 -27.73 38.02
N PHE A 471 -43.54 -28.63 37.51
CA PHE A 471 -43.62 -30.03 37.95
C PHE A 471 -43.25 -31.06 36.87
N LYS A 472 -42.43 -30.65 35.94
CA LYS A 472 -41.93 -31.53 34.87
C LYS A 472 -40.51 -31.92 35.17
N LYS A 473 -40.16 -33.16 34.96
CA LYS A 473 -38.78 -33.66 34.96
C LYS A 473 -38.37 -34.05 33.55
N LEU A 474 -37.09 -33.95 33.26
CA LEU A 474 -36.57 -34.44 31.97
C LEU A 474 -36.65 -35.97 31.95
N GLY A 475 -37.19 -36.50 30.87
CA GLY A 475 -37.03 -37.89 30.51
C GLY A 475 -35.64 -38.20 30.00
N PRO A 476 -35.38 -39.36 29.44
CA PRO A 476 -34.08 -39.71 28.89
C PRO A 476 -33.62 -38.70 27.83
N ILE A 477 -32.38 -38.23 27.95
CA ILE A 477 -31.75 -37.36 26.96
C ILE A 477 -30.89 -38.23 26.04
N THR A 478 -31.19 -38.19 24.75
CA THR A 478 -30.35 -38.84 23.74
C THR A 478 -29.69 -37.80 22.84
N VAL A 479 -28.41 -38.00 22.55
CA VAL A 479 -27.61 -37.13 21.71
C VAL A 479 -26.88 -37.96 20.68
N THR A 480 -27.10 -37.68 19.41
CA THR A 480 -26.30 -38.27 18.34
C THR A 480 -25.40 -37.22 17.67
N MET A 481 -24.20 -37.63 17.27
CA MET A 481 -23.29 -36.81 16.48
C MET A 481 -22.83 -37.60 15.26
N GLY A 482 -23.06 -37.05 14.06
CA GLY A 482 -22.80 -37.75 12.81
C GLY A 482 -23.57 -39.09 12.68
N GLY A 483 -24.75 -39.21 13.33
CA GLY A 483 -25.54 -40.42 13.39
C GLY A 483 -25.14 -41.44 14.47
N THR A 484 -24.01 -41.23 15.15
CA THR A 484 -23.56 -42.10 16.26
C THR A 484 -24.09 -41.58 17.58
N ASP A 485 -24.62 -42.48 18.44
CA ASP A 485 -25.05 -42.13 19.79
C ASP A 485 -23.83 -41.79 20.66
N VAL A 486 -23.82 -40.58 21.21
CA VAL A 486 -22.78 -40.04 22.11
C VAL A 486 -23.35 -39.70 23.49
N SER A 487 -24.58 -40.11 23.78
CA SER A 487 -25.29 -39.75 25.01
C SER A 487 -24.52 -40.09 26.26
N ALA A 488 -23.89 -41.27 26.31
CA ALA A 488 -23.15 -41.76 27.50
C ALA A 488 -21.92 -40.85 27.87
N SER A 489 -21.34 -40.21 26.87
CA SER A 489 -20.17 -39.32 27.07
C SER A 489 -20.53 -37.85 27.11
N ALA A 490 -21.65 -37.48 26.45
CA ALA A 490 -22.03 -36.08 26.27
C ALA A 490 -22.97 -35.55 27.32
N VAL A 491 -23.79 -36.43 27.95
CA VAL A 491 -24.87 -36.01 28.85
C VAL A 491 -24.48 -36.20 30.30
N SER A 492 -24.56 -35.13 31.09
CA SER A 492 -24.41 -35.18 32.55
C SER A 492 -25.59 -34.41 33.18
N GLY A 493 -26.50 -35.15 33.79
CA GLY A 493 -27.73 -34.56 34.31
C GLY A 493 -28.56 -33.92 33.20
N SER A 494 -28.82 -32.64 33.32
CA SER A 494 -29.55 -31.86 32.31
C SER A 494 -28.62 -31.17 31.30
N THR A 495 -27.31 -31.28 31.47
CA THR A 495 -26.31 -30.61 30.64
C THR A 495 -25.72 -31.55 29.60
N ILE A 496 -25.65 -31.06 28.36
CA ILE A 496 -25.04 -31.73 27.23
C ILE A 496 -23.74 -30.97 26.92
N THR A 497 -22.62 -31.70 26.87
CA THR A 497 -21.31 -31.14 26.51
C THR A 497 -20.63 -32.06 25.51
N ILE A 498 -20.30 -31.52 24.34
CA ILE A 498 -19.49 -32.17 23.30
C ILE A 498 -18.20 -31.36 23.14
N ALA A 499 -17.07 -31.91 23.54
CA ALA A 499 -15.81 -31.21 23.52
C ALA A 499 -15.33 -30.83 22.10
N LYS A 500 -15.66 -31.66 21.11
CA LYS A 500 -15.27 -31.43 19.71
C LYS A 500 -16.36 -31.98 18.80
N VAL A 501 -17.03 -31.10 18.05
CA VAL A 501 -18.09 -31.48 17.10
C VAL A 501 -17.46 -31.93 15.79
N THR A 502 -17.79 -33.13 15.35
CA THR A 502 -17.31 -33.77 14.11
C THR A 502 -18.43 -34.25 13.19
N GLY A 503 -19.66 -33.87 13.46
CA GLY A 503 -20.85 -34.26 12.69
C GLY A 503 -22.10 -33.54 13.15
N ASN A 504 -23.20 -33.68 12.40
CA ASN A 504 -24.49 -33.11 12.76
C ASN A 504 -24.93 -33.62 14.13
N ILE A 505 -25.45 -32.74 14.97
CA ILE A 505 -25.95 -33.05 16.32
C ILE A 505 -27.47 -33.17 16.26
N VAL A 506 -27.99 -34.24 16.85
CA VAL A 506 -29.44 -34.38 17.11
C VAL A 506 -29.63 -34.63 18.60
N ILE A 507 -30.42 -33.78 19.24
CA ILE A 507 -30.75 -33.85 20.65
C ILE A 507 -32.23 -34.20 20.74
N THR A 508 -32.55 -35.27 21.45
CA THR A 508 -33.95 -35.67 21.68
C THR A 508 -34.18 -35.77 23.18
N CYS A 509 -35.24 -35.12 23.64
CA CYS A 509 -35.67 -35.18 25.04
C CYS A 509 -37.17 -34.82 25.12
N ALA A 510 -37.88 -35.56 25.91
CA ALA A 510 -39.24 -35.20 26.31
C ALA A 510 -39.29 -35.03 27.84
N ALA A 511 -39.82 -33.90 28.29
CA ALA A 511 -40.08 -33.75 29.72
C ALA A 511 -41.43 -34.35 30.09
N GLU A 512 -41.44 -35.03 31.20
CA GLU A 512 -42.58 -35.71 31.76
C GLU A 512 -43.23 -34.89 32.86
N ILE A 513 -44.52 -35.13 33.10
CA ILE A 513 -45.22 -34.56 34.24
C ILE A 513 -44.67 -35.20 35.52
N THR A 514 -44.35 -34.42 36.51
CA THR A 514 -43.91 -34.93 37.80
C THR A 514 -45.08 -35.53 38.53
N ASN A 515 -45.12 -36.86 38.63
CA ASN A 515 -46.15 -37.55 39.43
C ASN A 515 -45.78 -37.45 40.91
N ILE A 516 -46.51 -36.66 41.70
CA ILE A 516 -46.25 -36.51 43.13
C ILE A 516 -46.41 -37.83 43.91
N ILE A 517 -47.12 -38.80 43.34
CA ILE A 517 -47.33 -40.14 43.95
C ILE A 517 -45.97 -40.86 44.09
N ASP A 518 -45.04 -40.63 43.21
CA ASP A 518 -43.65 -41.17 43.28
C ASP A 518 -42.95 -40.76 44.57
N THR A 519 -43.36 -39.63 45.16
CA THR A 519 -42.79 -39.11 46.42
C THR A 519 -43.61 -39.46 47.63
N ILE A 520 -44.93 -39.27 47.53
CA ILE A 520 -45.82 -39.39 48.70
C ILE A 520 -46.50 -40.79 48.84
N GLY A 521 -46.34 -41.59 47.79
CA GLY A 521 -46.89 -42.97 47.77
C GLY A 521 -48.39 -43.08 47.59
N ILE A 522 -48.82 -44.26 47.14
CA ILE A 522 -50.22 -44.67 47.01
C ILE A 522 -50.38 -46.07 47.54
N SER A 523 -51.49 -46.31 48.26
CA SER A 523 -51.86 -47.63 48.76
C SER A 523 -53.10 -48.15 48.01
N ALA A 524 -52.90 -49.21 47.24
CA ALA A 524 -53.98 -49.88 46.49
C ALA A 524 -54.94 -50.64 47.46
N ASN A 525 -56.15 -50.80 47.06
CA ASN A 525 -57.19 -51.49 47.81
C ASN A 525 -57.34 -50.97 49.26
N THR A 526 -57.23 -49.69 49.42
CA THR A 526 -57.14 -49.01 50.71
C THR A 526 -58.00 -47.75 50.74
N ARG A 527 -58.72 -47.56 51.83
CA ARG A 527 -59.45 -46.33 52.16
C ARG A 527 -58.89 -45.70 53.43
N LEU A 528 -59.16 -44.39 53.62
CA LEU A 528 -58.91 -43.73 54.89
C LEU A 528 -59.99 -43.92 55.90
N SER A 529 -59.66 -44.11 57.15
CA SER A 529 -60.60 -44.06 58.26
C SER A 529 -60.96 -42.59 58.55
N THR A 530 -62.25 -42.30 58.60
CA THR A 530 -62.76 -40.96 58.93
C THR A 530 -62.64 -40.63 60.42
N SER A 531 -62.25 -41.56 61.26
CA SER A 531 -62.02 -41.29 62.71
C SER A 531 -60.50 -41.06 63.06
N SER A 532 -59.60 -41.47 62.17
CA SER A 532 -58.14 -41.39 62.49
C SER A 532 -57.28 -41.11 61.29
N GLY A 533 -57.80 -40.96 60.08
CA GLY A 533 -57.00 -40.82 58.85
C GLY A 533 -56.13 -42.02 58.51
N ALA A 534 -56.18 -43.10 59.28
CA ALA A 534 -55.39 -44.30 59.07
C ALA A 534 -55.88 -45.15 57.89
N ASN A 535 -55.02 -45.94 57.25
CA ASN A 535 -55.32 -46.85 56.17
C ASN A 535 -56.16 -48.02 56.64
N ARG A 536 -57.20 -48.39 55.88
CA ARG A 536 -58.01 -49.56 56.07
C ARG A 536 -58.24 -50.28 54.73
N ALA A 537 -58.16 -51.59 54.72
CA ALA A 537 -58.33 -52.38 53.51
C ALA A 537 -59.75 -52.12 52.91
N GLN A 538 -59.78 -51.84 51.59
CA GLN A 538 -61.02 -51.65 50.83
C GLN A 538 -60.78 -51.85 49.34
N SER A 539 -61.23 -52.90 48.74
CA SER A 539 -61.09 -53.15 47.30
C SER A 539 -61.79 -52.08 46.46
N GLY A 540 -61.19 -51.72 45.34
CA GLY A 540 -61.66 -50.67 44.42
C GLY A 540 -61.38 -49.26 44.86
N TYR A 541 -60.57 -49.06 45.86
CA TYR A 541 -60.14 -47.75 46.37
C TYR A 541 -58.63 -47.66 46.49
N ALA A 542 -58.09 -46.43 46.33
CA ALA A 542 -56.67 -46.14 46.62
C ALA A 542 -56.57 -44.95 47.56
N ALA A 543 -55.66 -45.03 48.50
CA ALA A 543 -55.29 -43.92 49.38
C ALA A 543 -53.95 -43.30 48.96
N ILE A 544 -53.96 -42.03 48.65
CA ILE A 544 -52.80 -41.24 48.30
C ILE A 544 -52.23 -40.60 49.58
N GLY A 545 -50.91 -40.65 49.74
CA GLY A 545 -50.22 -40.36 50.97
C GLY A 545 -50.20 -41.65 51.83
N ALA A 546 -49.46 -42.65 51.41
CA ALA A 546 -49.59 -44.03 51.91
C ALA A 546 -49.10 -44.18 53.34
N ASN A 547 -48.18 -43.43 53.82
CA ASN A 547 -47.68 -43.51 55.18
C ASN A 547 -48.21 -42.38 56.06
N MET A 548 -48.30 -42.57 57.35
CA MET A 548 -48.83 -41.56 58.26
C MET A 548 -47.74 -40.58 58.77
N ASP A 549 -46.65 -40.46 58.06
CA ASP A 549 -45.60 -39.48 58.37
C ASP A 549 -45.77 -38.16 57.58
N ALA A 550 -45.14 -37.08 58.02
CA ALA A 550 -45.27 -35.78 57.41
C ALA A 550 -44.81 -35.75 55.93
N SER A 551 -43.88 -36.65 55.57
CA SER A 551 -43.30 -36.71 54.23
C SER A 551 -44.26 -37.32 53.17
N SER A 552 -45.28 -38.05 53.62
CA SER A 552 -46.29 -38.72 52.78
C SER A 552 -47.51 -37.85 52.59
N LEU A 553 -47.61 -36.65 53.13
CA LEU A 553 -48.80 -35.82 53.02
C LEU A 553 -48.74 -35.00 51.72
N ILE A 554 -49.91 -34.77 51.12
CA ILE A 554 -50.12 -33.83 50.04
C ILE A 554 -50.16 -32.45 50.69
N HIS A 555 -49.17 -31.60 50.40
CA HIS A 555 -49.14 -30.20 50.84
C HIS A 555 -49.76 -29.30 49.76
N LEU A 556 -50.87 -28.70 50.05
CA LEU A 556 -51.52 -27.71 49.17
C LEU A 556 -51.46 -26.32 49.82
N LYS A 557 -50.88 -25.38 49.09
CA LYS A 557 -50.84 -23.96 49.43
C LYS A 557 -52.08 -23.25 48.94
N VAL A 558 -52.30 -22.05 49.40
CA VAL A 558 -53.41 -21.19 48.93
C VAL A 558 -53.31 -20.98 47.42
N GLY A 559 -54.37 -21.31 46.71
CA GLY A 559 -54.45 -21.24 45.23
C GLY A 559 -53.98 -22.48 44.49
N ASP A 560 -53.42 -23.48 45.19
CA ASP A 560 -53.01 -24.73 44.55
C ASP A 560 -54.22 -25.56 44.05
N THR A 561 -54.02 -26.20 42.92
CA THR A 561 -54.97 -27.16 42.37
C THR A 561 -54.28 -28.51 42.23
N LEU A 562 -54.72 -29.45 43.03
CA LEU A 562 -54.36 -30.88 42.91
C LEU A 562 -55.20 -31.50 41.83
N ARG A 563 -54.60 -32.19 40.88
CA ARG A 563 -55.26 -32.98 39.84
C ARG A 563 -54.86 -34.43 39.97
N ILE A 564 -55.84 -35.34 39.98
CA ILE A 564 -55.60 -36.77 40.11
C ILE A 564 -56.27 -37.46 38.94
N LYS A 565 -55.53 -38.09 38.06
CA LYS A 565 -55.97 -38.91 36.96
C LYS A 565 -55.94 -40.41 37.39
N GLY A 566 -56.81 -41.23 36.89
CA GLY A 566 -56.85 -42.65 37.22
C GLY A 566 -57.69 -42.97 38.49
N ALA A 567 -58.33 -41.95 39.06
CA ALA A 567 -59.22 -42.10 40.19
C ALA A 567 -60.47 -41.20 40.01
N SER A 568 -61.50 -41.42 40.74
CA SER A 568 -62.74 -40.63 40.72
C SER A 568 -63.37 -40.43 42.12
N LEU A 569 -64.17 -39.37 42.20
CA LEU A 569 -65.01 -39.11 43.36
C LEU A 569 -66.36 -39.71 43.13
N PRO A 570 -67.01 -40.26 44.16
CA PRO A 570 -68.45 -40.71 44.08
C PRO A 570 -69.37 -39.52 43.83
N ALA A 571 -70.50 -39.71 43.23
CA ALA A 571 -71.48 -38.67 42.97
C ALA A 571 -72.17 -38.15 44.25
N SER A 572 -72.22 -38.94 45.30
CA SER A 572 -72.72 -38.59 46.62
C SER A 572 -71.84 -39.21 47.70
N ASN A 573 -72.12 -38.89 48.97
CA ASN A 573 -71.35 -39.43 50.11
C ASN A 573 -71.23 -40.94 50.02
N ASP A 574 -70.02 -41.44 50.06
CA ASP A 574 -69.60 -42.82 50.07
C ASP A 574 -68.76 -43.09 51.32
N SER A 575 -69.06 -44.13 52.06
CA SER A 575 -68.35 -44.45 53.32
C SER A 575 -66.87 -44.82 53.14
N TYR A 576 -66.38 -44.89 51.91
CA TYR A 576 -65.04 -45.34 51.58
C TYR A 576 -64.15 -44.27 50.90
N SER A 577 -64.78 -43.26 50.33
CA SER A 577 -64.02 -42.08 49.82
C SER A 577 -63.94 -41.05 50.95
N ALA A 578 -62.73 -40.67 51.30
CA ALA A 578 -62.50 -39.75 52.44
C ALA A 578 -61.31 -38.85 52.20
N ILE A 579 -61.33 -37.64 52.78
CA ILE A 579 -60.21 -36.79 53.00
C ILE A 579 -59.87 -36.71 54.45
N ALA A 580 -58.63 -36.72 54.79
CA ALA A 580 -58.12 -36.45 56.11
C ALA A 580 -57.16 -35.28 56.10
N LEU A 581 -57.43 -34.31 57.00
CA LEU A 581 -56.47 -33.18 57.27
C LEU A 581 -55.48 -33.62 58.36
N HIS A 582 -54.28 -33.23 58.14
CA HIS A 582 -53.21 -33.45 59.09
C HIS A 582 -52.54 -32.09 59.45
N ASN A 583 -51.87 -32.00 60.54
CA ASN A 583 -50.93 -30.94 60.85
C ASN A 583 -49.62 -31.18 60.06
N ALA A 584 -48.81 -30.13 59.91
CA ALA A 584 -47.55 -30.22 59.18
C ALA A 584 -46.57 -31.31 59.76
N ASN A 585 -46.77 -31.72 60.97
CA ASN A 585 -45.98 -32.80 61.63
C ASN A 585 -46.53 -34.21 61.41
N GLY A 586 -47.58 -34.34 60.58
CA GLY A 586 -48.21 -35.65 60.27
C GLY A 586 -49.30 -36.10 61.21
N THR A 587 -49.56 -35.37 62.31
CA THR A 587 -50.62 -35.72 63.27
C THR A 587 -52.00 -35.52 62.64
N PHE A 588 -52.94 -36.50 62.83
CA PHE A 588 -54.31 -36.41 62.33
C PHE A 588 -55.04 -35.23 63.02
N ASN A 589 -55.77 -34.46 62.18
CA ASN A 589 -56.55 -33.34 62.68
C ASN A 589 -58.10 -33.63 62.56
N THR A 590 -58.59 -33.77 61.32
CA THR A 590 -60.00 -34.06 61.08
C THR A 590 -60.18 -34.74 59.71
N SER A 591 -61.34 -35.20 59.38
CA SER A 591 -61.69 -35.82 58.12
C SER A 591 -63.14 -35.59 57.70
N SER A 592 -63.44 -35.83 56.41
CA SER A 592 -64.77 -35.85 55.83
C SER A 592 -64.88 -36.92 54.77
N TYR A 593 -66.12 -37.37 54.47
CA TYR A 593 -66.36 -38.16 53.27
C TYR A 593 -66.26 -37.26 52.02
N LEU A 594 -65.74 -37.82 50.94
CA LEU A 594 -65.51 -37.10 49.69
C LEU A 594 -66.61 -37.45 48.66
N HIS A 595 -67.11 -36.43 47.96
CA HIS A 595 -67.96 -36.59 46.77
C HIS A 595 -67.71 -35.39 45.81
N SER A 596 -68.08 -35.53 44.53
CA SER A 596 -68.00 -34.40 43.58
C SER A 596 -68.95 -33.29 44.02
N GLY A 597 -68.45 -32.05 44.04
CA GLY A 597 -69.16 -30.84 44.50
C GLY A 597 -69.02 -30.56 45.99
N LEU A 598 -68.28 -31.35 46.76
CA LEU A 598 -67.93 -31.04 48.16
C LEU A 598 -67.08 -29.79 48.24
N THR A 599 -67.47 -28.86 49.13
CA THR A 599 -66.60 -27.80 49.63
C THR A 599 -66.39 -27.96 51.12
N TRP A 600 -65.13 -28.14 51.57
CA TRP A 600 -64.84 -28.45 52.96
C TRP A 600 -63.46 -27.86 53.35
N ASN A 601 -63.40 -27.15 54.42
CA ASN A 601 -62.20 -26.49 54.93
C ASN A 601 -61.41 -25.70 53.86
N GLY A 602 -62.14 -24.92 53.06
CA GLY A 602 -61.50 -24.13 52.01
C GLY A 602 -60.94 -24.91 50.80
N MET A 603 -61.35 -26.17 50.64
CA MET A 603 -61.06 -26.98 49.46
C MET A 603 -62.33 -27.32 48.72
N THR A 604 -62.33 -27.23 47.39
CA THR A 604 -63.44 -27.65 46.52
C THR A 604 -63.05 -28.89 45.72
N PHE A 605 -63.89 -29.91 45.69
CA PHE A 605 -63.69 -31.20 45.04
C PHE A 605 -64.63 -31.33 43.87
N ALA A 606 -64.10 -31.68 42.73
CA ALA A 606 -64.88 -31.85 41.51
C ALA A 606 -64.29 -32.97 40.63
N ASN A 607 -65.16 -33.71 39.95
CA ASN A 607 -64.79 -34.52 38.80
C ASN A 607 -64.82 -33.65 37.53
N SER A 608 -63.76 -33.70 36.78
CA SER A 608 -63.65 -33.07 35.44
C SER A 608 -63.24 -34.15 34.44
N GLY A 609 -64.23 -34.82 33.87
CA GLY A 609 -63.99 -36.04 33.11
C GLY A 609 -63.35 -37.14 34.00
N ASN A 610 -62.23 -37.70 33.59
CA ASN A 610 -61.49 -38.75 34.32
C ASN A 610 -60.47 -38.17 35.32
N ILE A 611 -60.57 -36.89 35.68
CA ILE A 611 -59.63 -36.20 36.58
C ILE A 611 -60.39 -35.70 37.81
N VAL A 612 -59.95 -36.07 38.98
CA VAL A 612 -60.35 -35.44 40.23
C VAL A 612 -59.57 -34.15 40.40
N LYS A 613 -60.31 -33.05 40.56
CA LYS A 613 -59.72 -31.72 40.78
C LYS A 613 -60.05 -31.26 42.20
N VAL A 614 -58.95 -30.87 42.94
CA VAL A 614 -59.09 -30.28 44.28
C VAL A 614 -58.47 -28.91 44.24
N THR A 615 -59.23 -27.88 44.52
CA THR A 615 -58.75 -26.50 44.61
C THR A 615 -58.72 -26.02 46.05
N ALA A 616 -57.58 -25.52 46.54
CA ALA A 616 -57.40 -25.07 47.91
C ALA A 616 -57.46 -23.54 48.00
N THR A 617 -58.29 -23.00 48.88
CA THR A 617 -58.33 -21.55 49.24
C THR A 617 -57.56 -21.23 50.52
N THR A 618 -57.13 -22.26 51.25
CA THR A 618 -56.34 -22.24 52.47
C THR A 618 -55.25 -23.29 52.39
N GLU A 619 -54.19 -23.16 53.20
CA GLU A 619 -53.07 -24.11 53.22
C GLU A 619 -53.44 -25.38 53.98
N HIS A 620 -53.16 -26.55 53.38
CA HIS A 620 -53.53 -27.87 53.92
C HIS A 620 -52.43 -28.94 53.73
N TYR A 621 -52.35 -29.84 54.68
CA TYR A 621 -51.65 -31.11 54.57
C TYR A 621 -52.67 -32.19 54.56
N ILE A 622 -52.86 -32.93 53.45
CA ILE A 622 -53.96 -33.83 53.24
C ILE A 622 -53.57 -35.24 52.83
N ARG A 623 -54.43 -36.17 53.12
CA ARG A 623 -54.50 -37.49 52.50
C ARG A 623 -55.91 -37.70 51.91
N VAL A 624 -55.97 -38.41 50.80
CA VAL A 624 -57.29 -38.69 50.14
C VAL A 624 -57.44 -40.17 49.84
N SER A 625 -58.63 -40.72 49.97
CA SER A 625 -58.99 -42.02 49.42
C SER A 625 -60.06 -41.81 48.37
N LEU A 626 -59.89 -42.43 47.24
CA LEU A 626 -60.67 -42.23 46.02
C LEU A 626 -61.07 -43.59 45.43
N ILE A 627 -62.12 -43.61 44.63
CA ILE A 627 -62.47 -44.76 43.81
C ILE A 627 -61.34 -44.97 42.81
N CYS A 628 -60.68 -46.12 42.85
CA CYS A 628 -59.56 -46.43 42.01
C CYS A 628 -59.44 -47.96 41.85
N THR A 629 -59.45 -48.40 40.60
CA THR A 629 -59.34 -49.82 40.25
C THR A 629 -57.91 -50.26 39.99
N ASP A 630 -57.07 -49.33 39.58
CA ASP A 630 -55.68 -49.58 39.32
C ASP A 630 -54.78 -48.42 39.89
N ALA A 631 -54.21 -48.64 41.03
CA ALA A 631 -53.40 -47.67 41.71
C ALA A 631 -52.06 -47.35 40.96
N SER A 632 -51.60 -48.26 40.12
CA SER A 632 -50.41 -48.05 39.33
C SER A 632 -50.59 -47.04 38.16
N ALA A 633 -51.87 -46.85 37.77
CA ALA A 633 -52.23 -45.89 36.71
C ALA A 633 -52.52 -44.48 37.25
N VAL A 634 -52.49 -44.28 38.58
CA VAL A 634 -52.80 -42.98 39.16
C VAL A 634 -51.65 -41.99 39.00
N ILE A 635 -51.98 -40.86 38.42
CA ILE A 635 -51.07 -39.72 38.33
C ILE A 635 -51.64 -38.54 39.12
N ALA A 636 -50.87 -37.96 40.01
CA ALA A 636 -51.29 -36.78 40.74
C ALA A 636 -50.30 -35.67 40.54
N THR A 637 -50.80 -34.46 40.25
CA THR A 637 -49.96 -33.24 40.04
C THR A 637 -50.53 -32.08 40.82
N ILE A 638 -49.69 -31.14 41.19
CA ILE A 638 -50.11 -29.84 41.75
C ILE A 638 -49.82 -28.78 40.73
N ASN A 639 -50.85 -27.97 40.39
CA ASN A 639 -50.77 -26.86 39.44
C ASN A 639 -50.37 -27.23 37.98
N GLU A 640 -50.24 -28.50 37.65
CA GLU A 640 -50.01 -28.95 36.28
C GLU A 640 -51.29 -29.57 35.67
N GLU A 641 -51.51 -29.28 34.39
CA GLU A 641 -52.57 -29.92 33.63
C GLU A 641 -52.22 -31.39 33.29
N ILE A 642 -53.09 -32.30 33.54
CA ILE A 642 -52.99 -33.72 33.18
C ILE A 642 -53.99 -33.99 32.06
N SER A 643 -53.49 -34.29 30.88
CA SER A 643 -54.31 -34.63 29.71
C SER A 643 -54.81 -36.07 29.76
#